data_d2f5449a2088b68c1f12e7c0e2374265
#
_entry.id   d2f5449a2088b68c1f12e7c0e2374265
#
_cell.length_a   1.000
_cell.length_b   1.000
_cell.length_c   1.000
_cell.angle_alpha   90.00
_cell.angle_beta   90.00
_cell.angle_gamma   90.00
#
_symmetry.space_group_name_H-M   'P 1'
#
loop_
_entity.id
_entity.type
_entity.pdbx_description
1 polymer ?
#
loop_
_entity_poly.entity_id
_entity_poly.type
_entity_poly.pdbx_seq_one_letter_code
_entity_poly.pdbx_strand_id
1 'polypeptide(L)'
;MLTYKKEIYRKTLLHTLIVSCFSIPALAVAAAGDTSPTMGTEGSGEFWKEPNQNIDGDYKATLAPNSGGQFARPKGLIVRANNQVEIKGKTNINVTLASEGNSGLASDSNAAYGIAVGYDYAGGNASDTASLTLHDDANITVKNTENTVKSTKNFGGATAPFGHQLSGVKVYRKDGAKPVFNSEKKLTINVEDKTTDKIGDYLVGLYVSGDGAEANLKDSEITVKANGKFSAALKIGKPELPNTEKPADYKGAVVNSTGRMVLNTEETKDSATVRLFGTKSRLIADSDTSSGEIKSGNSAVVFDTQDYATKVSAFFISDNVSRNEPNKDQEVRLNNTKITTTSDDASLIVADARKESSFAVTFAGNKVASWFNNGEFVAENAKFALKGKDSEAKAAENGWLAETKVAVTKGADLTFTLSDQAKAIGLMQQQSKGNVHSKLDVHVNNQAVWELKQKGDEQRSTINALTLDKGVLDASKNIPNGSTKTDYKVKLVKQDGTEGTLTSNNGEITLANGSYEDKLTVEGNYTANNGVLKVNTHWNSNDANNGKSDLLEITGNAEGTTKVVSLKADGTENMIDGTIGSIAADLAKNSTAVVRVQGESNLKNFTGIAKTTGAGELQLASKKVGNTTEYFWTVVSTNKDAIYTASVPAYTLIPNLNLEVGYETVGTLHQRRGENQALSWEKSQANNQIWGRIIGKHIALDGKKRLNLSANLAGFQFGHDFDISSSENGGKRLTGGYVGYTHANSKFYDEYRAENGVVLDDKYTGKAKTENLHVGVTHTRYSEDGSYIDFVGQLSWMQNKYNSLDSKAKNHGLGVALSGEVGRPFVLSKEKTNNGDSWIIEPQAQLIYQYLGLNSFTDDMRSVHQDKQHNLRSRIGVRFAYNNLTDHEKVRTLYFTTNVWHNFRNTSASNIGEDNVTEKLAKTWGEVGLGAQFATSSNTHIYADARYEQSLSGTKHQGYKGSIGIKYSW
;
A
#
# COMPACT_ATOMS: atom_id res chain seq x y z
N MET A 1 3.45 38.10 1.90
CA MET A 1 4.77 38.67 2.21
C MET A 1 5.75 37.52 2.30
N LEU A 2 6.65 37.49 1.34
CA LEU A 2 7.95 36.83 1.22
C LEU A 2 7.94 35.29 1.30
N THR A 3 7.81 34.60 0.20
CA THR A 3 8.82 34.31 -0.85
C THR A 3 10.20 33.90 -0.31
N TYR A 4 10.54 32.64 -0.49
CA TYR A 4 11.88 32.29 -0.92
C TYR A 4 11.86 31.08 -1.88
N LYS A 5 12.01 31.40 -3.15
CA LYS A 5 12.54 30.54 -4.21
C LYS A 5 14.07 30.54 -4.09
N LYS A 6 14.70 29.39 -4.34
CA LYS A 6 16.06 29.28 -4.88
C LYS A 6 16.07 27.99 -5.71
N GLU A 7 15.93 28.05 -6.96
CA GLU A 7 16.88 28.39 -8.04
C GLU A 7 17.99 27.37 -8.20
N ILE A 8 17.80 26.65 -9.29
CA ILE A 8 18.77 25.83 -10.02
C ILE A 8 19.57 26.77 -10.91
N TYR A 9 20.87 26.76 -10.82
CA TYR A 9 21.78 27.27 -11.84
C TYR A 9 22.83 26.19 -12.14
N ARG A 10 22.70 25.54 -13.30
CA ARG A 10 23.48 25.74 -14.53
C ARG A 10 24.98 25.86 -14.30
N LYS A 11 25.71 24.84 -14.75
CA LYS A 11 27.00 25.03 -15.37
C LYS A 11 27.05 24.32 -16.71
N THR A 12 26.84 25.11 -17.73
CA THR A 12 27.27 24.86 -19.11
C THR A 12 28.34 25.90 -19.44
N LEU A 13 29.28 25.47 -20.21
CA LEU A 13 30.33 26.20 -20.89
C LEU A 13 31.62 26.46 -20.10
N LEU A 14 32.68 25.84 -20.52
CA LEU A 14 33.70 26.51 -21.27
C LEU A 14 34.57 25.53 -22.07
N HIS A 15 34.27 25.40 -23.33
CA HIS A 15 35.23 24.98 -24.34
C HIS A 15 35.77 26.25 -24.92
N THR A 16 37.10 26.41 -24.95
CA THR A 16 37.78 27.07 -26.09
C THR A 16 39.30 26.92 -25.93
N LEU A 17 39.82 26.23 -26.88
CA LEU A 17 41.16 26.40 -27.53
C LEU A 17 42.39 26.83 -26.72
N ILE A 18 43.34 25.95 -26.69
CA ILE A 18 44.71 26.34 -27.02
C ILE A 18 45.31 25.33 -28.02
N VAL A 19 45.43 25.74 -29.25
CA VAL A 19 46.30 25.11 -30.25
C VAL A 19 47.65 25.75 -30.07
N SER A 20 48.66 24.93 -29.77
CA SER A 20 50.06 25.33 -30.05
C SER A 20 50.82 24.14 -30.57
N CYS A 21 51.27 24.32 -31.73
CA CYS A 21 52.13 23.47 -32.53
C CYS A 21 53.40 23.02 -31.78
N PHE A 22 53.60 21.70 -31.79
CA PHE A 22 54.95 21.17 -31.89
C PHE A 22 54.96 20.07 -32.95
N SER A 23 55.57 20.36 -34.02
CA SER A 23 55.94 19.48 -35.09
C SER A 23 57.05 18.51 -34.57
N ILE A 24 56.73 17.25 -34.47
CA ILE A 24 57.73 16.16 -34.38
C ILE A 24 57.53 15.29 -35.63
N PRO A 25 58.63 14.81 -36.25
CA PRO A 25 58.55 14.25 -37.60
C PRO A 25 57.78 12.94 -37.60
N ALA A 26 56.98 12.76 -38.64
CA ALA A 26 56.34 11.52 -38.93
C ALA A 26 57.31 10.35 -39.07
N LEU A 27 57.43 9.54 -38.03
CA LEU A 27 57.85 8.16 -38.30
C LEU A 27 56.68 7.51 -38.99
N ALA A 28 56.95 7.11 -40.24
CA ALA A 28 56.06 6.21 -40.95
C ALA A 28 55.92 4.93 -40.13
N VAL A 29 54.87 4.85 -39.34
CA VAL A 29 54.35 3.57 -38.88
C VAL A 29 53.78 2.96 -40.15
N ALA A 30 54.50 1.96 -40.67
CA ALA A 30 53.96 1.06 -41.64
C ALA A 30 52.55 0.67 -41.15
N ALA A 31 51.55 0.88 -41.98
CA ALA A 31 50.25 0.31 -41.77
C ALA A 31 50.44 -1.14 -41.39
N ALA A 32 50.19 -1.49 -40.16
CA ALA A 32 50.08 -2.87 -39.76
C ALA A 32 49.02 -3.47 -40.69
N GLY A 33 49.48 -4.24 -41.62
CA GLY A 33 48.59 -4.99 -42.51
C GLY A 33 47.58 -5.74 -41.65
N ASP A 34 46.36 -5.76 -42.09
CA ASP A 34 45.29 -6.57 -41.50
C ASP A 34 45.81 -7.99 -41.26
N THR A 35 46.38 -8.22 -40.07
CA THR A 35 46.79 -9.54 -39.57
C THR A 35 45.66 -10.13 -38.76
N SER A 36 44.42 -9.94 -39.22
CA SER A 36 43.38 -10.88 -38.86
C SER A 36 43.87 -12.27 -39.31
N PRO A 37 44.07 -13.22 -38.43
CA PRO A 37 44.45 -14.52 -38.86
C PRO A 37 43.30 -15.06 -39.71
N THR A 38 43.51 -15.04 -41.05
CA THR A 38 42.57 -15.64 -42.00
C THR A 38 42.78 -17.10 -41.81
N MET A 39 41.97 -17.71 -40.99
CA MET A 39 42.02 -19.13 -40.71
C MET A 39 41.58 -19.90 -41.93
N GLY A 40 42.46 -20.77 -42.34
CA GLY A 40 42.30 -21.50 -43.53
C GLY A 40 41.03 -22.30 -43.66
N THR A 41 40.62 -22.45 -44.86
CA THR A 41 39.45 -23.14 -45.40
C THR A 41 39.48 -24.65 -45.23
N GLU A 42 40.10 -25.22 -44.24
CA GLU A 42 40.11 -26.66 -44.09
C GLU A 42 39.66 -27.16 -42.69
N GLY A 43 38.67 -27.95 -42.76
CA GLY A 43 37.83 -28.61 -41.80
C GLY A 43 38.47 -29.40 -40.67
N SER A 44 39.37 -28.87 -39.89
CA SER A 44 39.61 -29.40 -38.56
C SER A 44 39.65 -28.23 -37.59
N GLY A 45 38.57 -28.04 -36.87
CA GLY A 45 38.41 -26.92 -35.90
C GLY A 45 39.30 -26.99 -34.67
N GLU A 46 40.56 -27.32 -34.82
CA GLU A 46 41.51 -27.27 -33.72
C GLU A 46 42.36 -25.98 -33.77
N PHE A 47 41.81 -24.94 -33.19
CA PHE A 47 42.55 -23.71 -33.01
C PHE A 47 42.87 -23.52 -31.53
N TRP A 48 44.08 -23.12 -31.23
CA TRP A 48 44.69 -22.84 -29.92
C TRP A 48 45.27 -24.06 -29.21
N LYS A 49 46.43 -24.34 -29.57
CA LYS A 49 47.32 -25.32 -28.89
C LYS A 49 48.17 -24.68 -27.79
N GLU A 50 48.31 -23.37 -27.82
CA GLU A 50 49.20 -22.62 -26.89
C GLU A 50 48.42 -22.04 -25.71
N PRO A 51 48.91 -22.14 -24.47
CA PRO A 51 48.29 -21.55 -23.30
C PRO A 51 48.38 -20.01 -23.28
N ASN A 52 47.33 -19.35 -22.85
CA ASN A 52 47.29 -17.91 -22.52
C ASN A 52 47.58 -16.94 -23.67
N GLN A 53 46.93 -17.03 -24.77
CA GLN A 53 47.09 -16.08 -25.88
C GLN A 53 46.01 -14.97 -25.83
N ASN A 54 46.47 -13.72 -25.91
CA ASN A 54 45.59 -12.57 -26.06
C ASN A 54 45.62 -12.12 -27.53
N ILE A 55 44.43 -11.74 -28.00
CA ILE A 55 44.27 -11.17 -29.35
C ILE A 55 44.03 -9.68 -29.17
N ASP A 56 45.02 -8.86 -29.58
CA ASP A 56 44.94 -7.42 -29.40
C ASP A 56 44.05 -6.69 -30.41
N GLY A 57 43.59 -7.38 -31.47
CA GLY A 57 42.70 -6.85 -32.51
C GLY A 57 41.39 -7.63 -32.67
N ASP A 58 40.78 -7.44 -33.81
CA ASP A 58 39.51 -8.12 -34.16
C ASP A 58 39.78 -9.60 -34.42
N TYR A 59 38.80 -10.45 -34.00
CA TYR A 59 38.76 -11.85 -34.33
C TYR A 59 37.65 -12.15 -35.34
N LYS A 60 38.01 -12.82 -36.44
CA LYS A 60 37.05 -13.23 -37.47
C LYS A 60 37.24 -14.69 -37.86
N ALA A 61 36.19 -15.48 -37.82
CA ALA A 61 36.14 -16.81 -38.30
C ALA A 61 34.95 -17.05 -39.22
N THR A 62 35.18 -17.57 -40.40
CA THR A 62 34.11 -17.94 -41.33
C THR A 62 34.38 -19.38 -41.81
N LEU A 63 33.50 -20.30 -41.41
CA LEU A 63 33.58 -21.70 -41.76
C LEU A 63 32.41 -22.04 -42.70
N ALA A 64 32.74 -22.31 -43.95
CA ALA A 64 31.81 -22.76 -44.99
C ALA A 64 31.75 -24.29 -45.05
N PRO A 65 30.68 -24.85 -45.59
CA PRO A 65 30.56 -26.29 -45.82
C PRO A 65 31.69 -26.80 -46.72
N ASN A 66 32.33 -27.85 -46.30
CA ASN A 66 33.35 -28.47 -47.13
C ASN A 66 32.75 -29.56 -48.05
N SER A 67 32.85 -29.39 -49.33
CA SER A 67 32.31 -30.25 -50.36
C SER A 67 33.12 -31.51 -50.61
N GLY A 68 33.46 -32.31 -49.63
CA GLY A 68 34.16 -33.59 -49.98
C GLY A 68 35.04 -34.19 -48.92
N GLY A 69 34.88 -33.95 -47.62
CA GLY A 69 35.82 -34.53 -46.65
C GLY A 69 35.16 -35.07 -45.41
N GLN A 70 35.63 -36.15 -44.99
CA GLN A 70 35.33 -36.78 -43.73
C GLN A 70 35.33 -35.78 -42.56
N PHE A 71 34.23 -35.71 -41.77
CA PHE A 71 34.26 -35.29 -40.38
C PHE A 71 34.54 -33.86 -40.05
N ALA A 72 33.68 -32.93 -40.35
CA ALA A 72 33.88 -31.66 -39.74
C ALA A 72 32.67 -31.29 -38.82
N ARG A 73 32.93 -31.34 -37.55
CA ARG A 73 32.15 -30.52 -36.57
C ARG A 73 32.71 -29.09 -36.62
N PRO A 74 32.17 -28.23 -37.46
CA PRO A 74 32.75 -26.88 -37.58
C PRO A 74 32.63 -26.13 -36.26
N LYS A 75 33.74 -25.57 -35.79
CA LYS A 75 33.81 -24.75 -34.56
C LYS A 75 34.58 -23.49 -34.88
N GLY A 76 33.94 -22.33 -34.64
CA GLY A 76 34.55 -21.03 -34.95
C GLY A 76 35.70 -20.67 -34.03
N LEU A 77 35.54 -20.92 -32.72
CA LEU A 77 36.57 -20.71 -31.71
C LEU A 77 36.47 -21.79 -30.64
N ILE A 78 37.60 -22.36 -30.26
CA ILE A 78 37.69 -23.31 -29.15
C ILE A 78 38.70 -22.82 -28.13
N VAL A 79 38.29 -22.73 -26.87
CA VAL A 79 39.17 -22.52 -25.73
C VAL A 79 39.20 -23.82 -24.93
N ARG A 80 40.32 -24.50 -24.92
CA ARG A 80 40.49 -25.79 -24.19
C ARG A 80 40.68 -25.56 -22.70
N ALA A 81 40.51 -26.58 -21.90
CA ALA A 81 40.91 -26.61 -20.52
C ALA A 81 42.36 -26.12 -20.35
N ASN A 82 42.64 -25.39 -19.25
CA ASN A 82 43.93 -24.73 -18.95
C ASN A 82 44.29 -23.47 -19.76
N ASN A 83 43.40 -23.03 -20.65
CA ASN A 83 43.67 -21.83 -21.43
C ASN A 83 42.81 -20.65 -20.98
N GLN A 84 43.45 -19.48 -20.90
CA GLN A 84 42.77 -18.19 -20.72
C GLN A 84 43.02 -17.37 -21.99
N VAL A 85 41.95 -16.94 -22.61
CA VAL A 85 41.97 -16.20 -23.88
C VAL A 85 41.21 -14.91 -23.73
N GLU A 86 41.79 -13.81 -24.15
CA GLU A 86 41.16 -12.50 -24.23
C GLU A 86 41.19 -11.97 -25.65
N ILE A 87 40.05 -11.47 -26.14
CA ILE A 87 39.94 -10.82 -27.45
C ILE A 87 39.54 -9.35 -27.18
N LYS A 88 40.48 -8.43 -27.52
CA LYS A 88 40.29 -7.01 -27.26
C LYS A 88 39.47 -6.27 -28.31
N GLY A 89 39.51 -6.71 -29.53
CA GLY A 89 38.72 -6.20 -30.66
C GLY A 89 37.41 -6.93 -30.86
N LYS A 90 36.71 -6.60 -31.93
CA LYS A 90 35.42 -7.18 -32.30
C LYS A 90 35.55 -8.64 -32.66
N THR A 91 34.60 -9.43 -32.23
CA THR A 91 34.53 -10.86 -32.56
C THR A 91 33.42 -11.17 -33.56
N ASN A 92 33.74 -11.68 -34.71
CA ASN A 92 32.80 -12.04 -35.76
C ASN A 92 32.98 -13.51 -36.19
N ILE A 93 32.03 -14.37 -35.85
CA ILE A 93 32.08 -15.79 -36.12
C ILE A 93 30.87 -16.22 -36.94
N ASN A 94 31.11 -16.78 -38.09
CA ASN A 94 30.10 -17.34 -38.96
C ASN A 94 30.40 -18.84 -39.25
N VAL A 95 29.54 -19.70 -38.77
CA VAL A 95 29.67 -21.14 -38.97
C VAL A 95 28.48 -21.67 -39.75
N THR A 96 28.74 -22.31 -40.87
CA THR A 96 27.69 -22.92 -41.66
C THR A 96 27.90 -24.43 -41.65
N LEU A 97 26.89 -25.19 -41.26
CA LEU A 97 26.90 -26.64 -41.33
C LEU A 97 26.53 -27.11 -42.74
N ALA A 98 27.31 -28.03 -43.28
CA ALA A 98 26.95 -28.71 -44.50
C ALA A 98 26.09 -29.92 -44.21
N SER A 99 25.16 -30.17 -45.09
CA SER A 99 24.18 -31.24 -44.92
C SER A 99 24.56 -32.60 -45.43
N GLU A 100 25.62 -32.74 -46.20
CA GLU A 100 26.05 -34.04 -46.71
C GLU A 100 26.94 -34.77 -45.70
N GLY A 101 26.28 -35.31 -44.67
CA GLY A 101 26.93 -36.27 -43.78
C GLY A 101 26.95 -37.63 -44.40
N ASN A 102 28.14 -38.17 -44.64
CA ASN A 102 28.33 -39.55 -45.03
C ASN A 102 27.76 -40.55 -44.02
N SER A 103 26.96 -41.44 -44.49
CA SER A 103 26.33 -42.54 -43.76
C SER A 103 27.34 -43.47 -43.15
N GLY A 104 27.89 -43.19 -42.02
CA GLY A 104 28.81 -44.15 -41.41
C GLY A 104 29.51 -43.79 -40.15
N LEU A 105 29.23 -42.64 -39.58
CA LEU A 105 30.09 -42.15 -38.52
C LEU A 105 29.35 -41.74 -37.21
N ALA A 106 30.22 -41.75 -36.16
CA ALA A 106 29.79 -41.66 -34.78
C ALA A 106 28.89 -40.45 -34.46
N SER A 107 28.11 -40.61 -33.43
CA SER A 107 26.99 -39.79 -32.90
C SER A 107 27.07 -38.26 -32.92
N ASP A 108 28.18 -37.69 -33.33
CA ASP A 108 28.47 -36.26 -33.20
C ASP A 108 28.72 -35.54 -34.54
N SER A 109 28.48 -36.15 -35.67
CA SER A 109 28.80 -35.58 -37.00
C SER A 109 27.92 -34.37 -37.40
N ASN A 110 26.79 -34.17 -36.74
CA ASN A 110 25.84 -33.11 -37.04
C ASN A 110 25.90 -31.93 -36.07
N ALA A 111 27.07 -31.70 -35.45
CA ALA A 111 27.22 -30.61 -34.45
C ALA A 111 28.05 -29.46 -35.03
N ALA A 112 27.59 -28.24 -34.85
CA ALA A 112 28.35 -27.02 -35.16
C ALA A 112 28.30 -26.04 -33.99
N TYR A 113 29.43 -25.42 -33.70
CA TYR A 113 29.54 -24.45 -32.61
C TYR A 113 30.19 -23.17 -33.10
N GLY A 114 29.65 -22.01 -32.67
CA GLY A 114 30.33 -20.75 -32.88
C GLY A 114 31.53 -20.65 -31.96
N ILE A 115 31.32 -20.74 -30.64
CA ILE A 115 32.38 -20.75 -29.63
C ILE A 115 32.22 -21.96 -28.72
N ALA A 116 33.32 -22.60 -28.33
CA ALA A 116 33.34 -23.64 -27.30
C ALA A 116 34.42 -23.34 -26.25
N VAL A 117 34.03 -23.19 -25.00
CA VAL A 117 34.93 -22.92 -23.86
C VAL A 117 34.97 -24.12 -22.93
N GLY A 118 36.15 -24.55 -22.53
CA GLY A 118 36.34 -25.71 -21.64
C GLY A 118 36.20 -27.07 -22.35
N TYR A 119 36.18 -27.07 -23.65
CA TYR A 119 36.05 -28.31 -24.46
C TYR A 119 37.40 -29.03 -24.58
N ASP A 120 37.46 -30.28 -24.17
CA ASP A 120 38.65 -31.09 -24.38
C ASP A 120 38.34 -32.44 -25.06
N TYR A 121 39.25 -32.88 -25.94
CA TYR A 121 39.17 -34.15 -26.68
C TYR A 121 39.89 -35.28 -25.95
N ALA A 122 40.78 -35.01 -25.04
CA ALA A 122 41.59 -35.97 -24.31
C ALA A 122 41.76 -35.54 -22.84
N GLY A 123 40.96 -36.15 -21.96
CA GLY A 123 41.22 -36.27 -20.52
C GLY A 123 41.99 -35.16 -19.83
N GLY A 124 41.39 -34.03 -19.57
CA GLY A 124 42.00 -32.97 -18.74
C GLY A 124 41.82 -33.25 -17.24
N ASN A 125 42.68 -32.67 -16.40
CA ASN A 125 42.65 -32.81 -14.94
C ASN A 125 41.50 -31.98 -14.31
N ALA A 126 40.96 -32.41 -13.18
CA ALA A 126 39.85 -31.78 -12.47
C ALA A 126 40.11 -30.34 -11.93
N SER A 127 41.33 -29.85 -12.02
CA SER A 127 41.76 -28.53 -11.57
C SER A 127 41.85 -27.48 -12.67
N ASP A 128 41.55 -27.84 -13.90
CA ASP A 128 41.84 -27.00 -15.06
C ASP A 128 40.77 -25.90 -15.23
N THR A 129 41.22 -24.67 -15.36
CA THR A 129 40.37 -23.51 -15.66
C THR A 129 40.42 -23.23 -17.16
N ALA A 130 39.25 -22.85 -17.71
CA ALA A 130 39.19 -22.35 -19.09
C ALA A 130 38.45 -21.01 -19.06
N SER A 131 38.99 -19.98 -19.70
CA SER A 131 38.24 -18.72 -19.78
C SER A 131 38.39 -18.03 -21.13
N LEU A 132 37.30 -17.45 -21.59
CA LEU A 132 37.26 -16.55 -22.72
C LEU A 132 36.65 -15.23 -22.32
N THR A 133 37.36 -14.13 -22.55
CA THR A 133 36.85 -12.78 -22.32
C THR A 133 36.83 -12.00 -23.64
N LEU A 134 35.66 -11.53 -24.02
CA LEU A 134 35.43 -10.64 -25.16
C LEU A 134 35.24 -9.21 -24.64
N HIS A 135 36.20 -8.34 -24.99
CA HIS A 135 36.22 -6.96 -24.51
C HIS A 135 35.42 -5.99 -25.39
N ASP A 136 35.11 -6.37 -26.63
CA ASP A 136 34.31 -5.58 -27.56
C ASP A 136 33.12 -6.39 -28.11
N ASP A 137 32.32 -5.79 -28.98
CA ASP A 137 31.13 -6.37 -29.55
C ASP A 137 31.42 -7.72 -30.23
N ALA A 138 30.55 -8.69 -30.00
CA ALA A 138 30.67 -10.03 -30.57
C ALA A 138 29.42 -10.44 -31.34
N ASN A 139 29.61 -10.89 -32.57
CA ASN A 139 28.56 -11.42 -33.44
C ASN A 139 28.88 -12.86 -33.80
N ILE A 140 27.98 -13.75 -33.43
CA ILE A 140 28.15 -15.20 -33.63
C ILE A 140 26.93 -15.72 -34.38
N THR A 141 27.14 -16.26 -35.55
CA THR A 141 26.11 -16.88 -36.37
C THR A 141 26.44 -18.33 -36.60
N VAL A 142 25.52 -19.22 -36.29
CA VAL A 142 25.62 -20.65 -36.56
C VAL A 142 24.38 -21.08 -37.32
N LYS A 143 24.55 -21.59 -38.54
CA LYS A 143 23.39 -21.90 -39.37
C LYS A 143 23.55 -23.17 -40.16
N ASN A 144 22.46 -23.81 -40.41
CA ASN A 144 22.29 -24.80 -41.47
C ASN A 144 21.47 -24.17 -42.59
N THR A 145 22.01 -24.14 -43.84
CA THR A 145 21.36 -23.44 -44.96
C THR A 145 20.65 -24.38 -45.92
N GLU A 146 20.85 -25.65 -45.79
CA GLU A 146 20.33 -26.62 -46.75
C GLU A 146 19.13 -27.40 -46.22
N ASN A 147 18.17 -27.60 -47.07
CA ASN A 147 16.95 -28.36 -46.78
C ASN A 147 17.19 -29.89 -46.70
N THR A 148 18.42 -30.30 -46.56
CA THR A 148 18.80 -31.68 -46.64
C THR A 148 18.91 -32.30 -45.26
N VAL A 149 18.30 -33.25 -45.18
CA VAL A 149 18.02 -34.49 -44.49
C VAL A 149 19.10 -34.93 -43.51
N LYS A 150 18.60 -35.25 -42.33
CA LYS A 150 18.94 -36.31 -41.41
C LYS A 150 20.17 -37.10 -41.80
N SER A 151 21.20 -37.05 -41.02
CA SER A 151 22.08 -38.20 -41.01
C SER A 151 21.31 -39.38 -40.43
N THR A 152 21.07 -40.34 -41.24
CA THR A 152 20.59 -41.61 -40.74
C THR A 152 21.80 -42.44 -40.32
N LYS A 153 21.81 -42.84 -39.04
CA LYS A 153 22.80 -43.78 -38.55
C LYS A 153 22.30 -45.19 -38.68
N ASN A 154 23.12 -46.04 -39.31
CA ASN A 154 22.96 -47.48 -39.25
C ASN A 154 23.64 -48.01 -37.97
N PHE A 155 22.86 -48.42 -37.01
CA PHE A 155 23.32 -49.19 -35.87
C PHE A 155 22.84 -50.63 -36.10
N GLY A 156 23.73 -51.47 -36.54
CA GLY A 156 23.43 -52.92 -36.70
C GLY A 156 22.17 -53.18 -37.53
N GLY A 157 21.89 -52.40 -38.57
CA GLY A 157 20.75 -52.59 -39.51
C GLY A 157 19.52 -51.73 -39.27
N ALA A 158 19.43 -50.92 -38.22
CA ALA A 158 18.33 -49.98 -38.02
C ALA A 158 18.79 -48.53 -38.23
N THR A 159 18.06 -47.79 -39.00
CA THR A 159 18.29 -46.36 -39.27
C THR A 159 17.50 -45.50 -38.27
N ALA A 160 18.20 -44.72 -37.43
CA ALA A 160 17.56 -43.74 -36.56
C ALA A 160 17.90 -42.33 -37.05
N PRO A 161 16.92 -41.43 -37.15
CA PRO A 161 17.17 -40.07 -37.54
C PRO A 161 17.77 -39.28 -36.35
N PHE A 162 18.88 -38.57 -36.58
CA PHE A 162 19.48 -37.63 -35.65
C PHE A 162 19.31 -36.21 -36.17
N GLY A 163 18.86 -35.32 -35.29
CA GLY A 163 18.78 -33.94 -35.66
C GLY A 163 20.11 -33.19 -35.53
N HIS A 164 20.13 -31.99 -36.03
CA HIS A 164 21.29 -31.12 -35.96
C HIS A 164 21.49 -30.57 -34.55
N GLN A 165 22.76 -30.48 -34.12
CA GLN A 165 23.15 -29.85 -32.85
C GLN A 165 23.92 -28.58 -33.17
N LEU A 166 23.21 -27.43 -33.16
CA LEU A 166 23.83 -26.13 -33.38
C LEU A 166 23.88 -25.35 -32.08
N SER A 167 25.04 -24.81 -31.76
CA SER A 167 25.19 -23.93 -30.61
C SER A 167 25.95 -22.67 -30.97
N GLY A 168 25.43 -21.50 -30.58
CA GLY A 168 26.14 -20.24 -30.74
C GLY A 168 27.39 -20.22 -29.86
N VAL A 169 27.20 -20.28 -28.53
CA VAL A 169 28.26 -20.40 -27.55
C VAL A 169 28.00 -21.61 -26.66
N LYS A 170 29.02 -22.41 -26.40
CA LYS A 170 28.97 -23.55 -25.48
C LYS A 170 30.05 -23.44 -24.44
N VAL A 171 29.66 -23.24 -23.18
CA VAL A 171 30.52 -23.22 -21.99
C VAL A 171 30.32 -24.55 -21.28
N TYR A 172 31.29 -25.44 -21.40
CA TYR A 172 31.08 -26.82 -21.03
C TYR A 172 32.18 -27.35 -20.14
N ARG A 173 31.80 -27.79 -18.94
CA ARG A 173 32.70 -28.52 -18.07
C ARG A 173 32.79 -30.00 -18.47
N LYS A 174 33.95 -30.43 -18.81
CA LYS A 174 34.31 -31.86 -18.88
C LYS A 174 35.37 -32.12 -17.81
N ASP A 175 35.12 -33.10 -16.95
CA ASP A 175 36.11 -33.67 -16.02
C ASP A 175 36.85 -32.68 -15.09
N GLY A 176 36.10 -31.73 -14.49
CA GLY A 176 36.63 -30.90 -13.41
C GLY A 176 36.97 -29.43 -13.74
N ALA A 177 37.13 -29.07 -15.00
CA ALA A 177 37.37 -27.69 -15.41
C ALA A 177 36.21 -26.74 -14.97
N LYS A 178 36.52 -25.48 -14.59
CA LYS A 178 35.53 -24.43 -14.32
C LYS A 178 35.56 -23.43 -15.47
N PRO A 179 34.85 -23.69 -16.57
CA PRO A 179 34.88 -22.83 -17.74
C PRO A 179 34.10 -21.52 -17.47
N VAL A 180 34.70 -20.40 -17.87
CA VAL A 180 34.11 -19.04 -17.73
C VAL A 180 34.10 -18.35 -19.09
N PHE A 181 32.95 -17.81 -19.45
CA PHE A 181 32.77 -16.98 -20.63
C PHE A 181 32.33 -15.57 -20.21
N ASN A 182 33.09 -14.56 -20.59
CA ASN A 182 32.77 -13.16 -20.30
C ASN A 182 32.56 -12.39 -21.60
N SER A 183 31.46 -11.60 -21.66
CA SER A 183 31.23 -10.63 -22.71
C SER A 183 31.00 -9.26 -22.10
N GLU A 184 31.93 -8.34 -22.27
CA GLU A 184 31.95 -7.03 -21.61
C GLU A 184 31.20 -5.94 -22.42
N LYS A 185 30.84 -6.23 -23.64
CA LYS A 185 30.05 -5.40 -24.53
C LYS A 185 28.85 -6.18 -25.07
N LYS A 186 28.31 -5.80 -26.22
CA LYS A 186 27.14 -6.45 -26.81
C LYS A 186 27.50 -7.79 -27.42
N LEU A 187 26.85 -8.86 -26.98
CA LEU A 187 26.93 -10.20 -27.55
C LEU A 187 25.68 -10.45 -28.38
N THR A 188 25.85 -10.68 -29.67
CA THR A 188 24.77 -11.08 -30.59
C THR A 188 24.98 -12.52 -31.02
N ILE A 189 24.02 -13.38 -30.79
CA ILE A 189 24.04 -14.79 -31.19
C ILE A 189 22.82 -15.10 -32.05
N ASN A 190 23.07 -15.65 -33.26
CA ASN A 190 22.03 -16.12 -34.16
C ASN A 190 22.28 -17.60 -34.49
N VAL A 191 21.31 -18.44 -34.14
CA VAL A 191 21.34 -19.88 -34.47
C VAL A 191 20.10 -20.18 -35.30
N GLU A 192 20.31 -20.73 -36.51
CA GLU A 192 19.21 -20.95 -37.45
C GLU A 192 19.37 -22.34 -38.13
N ASP A 193 18.30 -23.09 -38.20
CA ASP A 193 18.17 -24.28 -39.02
C ASP A 193 16.93 -24.17 -39.91
N LYS A 194 17.15 -24.27 -41.22
CA LYS A 194 16.10 -24.21 -42.24
C LYS A 194 15.49 -25.55 -42.59
N THR A 195 15.96 -26.64 -41.99
CA THR A 195 15.39 -27.96 -42.28
C THR A 195 13.93 -28.04 -41.87
N THR A 196 13.12 -28.62 -42.71
CA THR A 196 11.68 -28.79 -42.51
C THR A 196 11.33 -29.98 -41.62
N ASP A 197 12.30 -30.81 -41.27
CA ASP A 197 12.07 -32.06 -40.56
C ASP A 197 12.17 -31.85 -39.03
N LYS A 198 11.09 -32.15 -38.34
CA LYS A 198 10.86 -31.81 -36.91
C LYS A 198 11.50 -32.82 -35.93
N ILE A 199 12.29 -33.79 -36.38
CA ILE A 199 12.78 -34.85 -35.50
C ILE A 199 14.22 -34.55 -35.08
N GLY A 200 14.38 -34.15 -33.83
CA GLY A 200 15.66 -34.19 -33.11
C GLY A 200 16.57 -32.97 -33.22
N ASP A 201 16.09 -31.87 -33.76
CA ASP A 201 16.88 -30.65 -33.85
C ASP A 201 17.09 -30.04 -32.48
N TYR A 202 18.33 -29.73 -32.18
CA TYR A 202 18.80 -29.28 -30.91
C TYR A 202 19.64 -28.00 -31.08
N LEU A 203 18.95 -26.87 -31.13
CA LEU A 203 19.58 -25.60 -31.37
C LEU A 203 19.63 -24.77 -30.07
N VAL A 204 20.79 -24.29 -29.69
CA VAL A 204 20.99 -23.54 -28.50
C VAL A 204 21.78 -22.25 -28.79
N GLY A 205 21.26 -21.11 -28.37
CA GLY A 205 22.00 -19.85 -28.47
C GLY A 205 23.25 -19.88 -27.60
N LEU A 206 23.04 -19.89 -26.27
CA LEU A 206 24.10 -20.04 -25.27
C LEU A 206 23.82 -21.25 -24.37
N TYR A 207 24.78 -22.18 -24.33
CA TYR A 207 24.75 -23.37 -23.49
C TYR A 207 25.82 -23.29 -22.41
N VAL A 208 25.45 -23.24 -21.14
CA VAL A 208 26.34 -23.27 -20.00
C VAL A 208 26.10 -24.53 -19.19
N SER A 209 27.10 -25.39 -19.05
CA SER A 209 26.90 -26.74 -18.54
C SER A 209 28.03 -27.20 -17.62
N GLY A 210 27.65 -27.79 -16.51
CA GLY A 210 28.53 -28.40 -15.52
C GLY A 210 28.71 -27.54 -14.26
N ASP A 211 29.28 -28.19 -13.21
CA ASP A 211 29.48 -27.54 -11.91
C ASP A 211 30.47 -26.40 -12.01
N GLY A 212 30.07 -25.21 -11.61
CA GLY A 212 30.89 -24.00 -11.65
C GLY A 212 31.13 -23.44 -13.05
N ALA A 213 30.43 -23.93 -14.09
CA ALA A 213 30.46 -23.31 -15.41
C ALA A 213 29.70 -21.97 -15.38
N GLU A 214 30.28 -20.92 -15.95
CA GLU A 214 29.77 -19.55 -15.80
C GLU A 214 29.80 -18.78 -17.13
N ALA A 215 28.75 -18.01 -17.40
CA ALA A 215 28.74 -17.02 -18.45
C ALA A 215 28.29 -15.65 -17.85
N ASN A 216 29.14 -14.64 -18.05
CA ASN A 216 28.91 -13.28 -17.57
C ASN A 216 28.70 -12.36 -18.78
N LEU A 217 27.51 -11.81 -18.89
CA LEU A 217 27.08 -11.02 -20.02
C LEU A 217 26.77 -9.58 -19.57
N LYS A 218 27.15 -8.63 -20.39
CA LYS A 218 26.68 -7.25 -20.24
C LYS A 218 25.40 -7.07 -21.06
N ASP A 219 25.50 -6.70 -22.31
CA ASP A 219 24.35 -6.65 -23.20
C ASP A 219 24.32 -7.90 -24.11
N SER A 220 23.16 -8.50 -24.30
CA SER A 220 23.06 -9.69 -25.13
C SER A 220 21.77 -9.74 -25.93
N GLU A 221 21.88 -10.25 -27.16
CA GLU A 221 20.78 -10.51 -28.06
C GLU A 221 20.96 -11.93 -28.67
N ILE A 222 20.10 -12.85 -28.25
CA ILE A 222 20.22 -14.24 -28.60
C ILE A 222 18.95 -14.71 -29.33
N THR A 223 19.09 -15.00 -30.58
CA THR A 223 17.98 -15.46 -31.43
C THR A 223 18.22 -16.89 -31.89
N VAL A 224 17.21 -17.74 -31.72
CA VAL A 224 17.20 -19.09 -32.21
C VAL A 224 15.97 -19.29 -33.09
N LYS A 225 16.20 -19.78 -34.32
CA LYS A 225 15.15 -20.09 -35.29
C LYS A 225 15.23 -21.56 -35.66
N ALA A 226 14.25 -22.31 -35.26
CA ALA A 226 14.27 -23.77 -35.46
C ALA A 226 12.85 -24.33 -35.59
N ASN A 227 12.75 -25.43 -36.34
CA ASN A 227 11.53 -26.25 -36.39
C ASN A 227 11.53 -27.39 -35.36
N GLY A 228 12.62 -27.57 -34.62
CA GLY A 228 12.82 -28.67 -33.69
C GLY A 228 12.34 -28.46 -32.26
N LYS A 229 12.09 -29.56 -31.55
CA LYS A 229 11.36 -29.59 -30.27
C LYS A 229 12.16 -29.18 -29.02
N PHE A 230 13.51 -29.14 -29.10
CA PHE A 230 14.31 -28.98 -27.88
C PHE A 230 15.27 -27.78 -27.91
N SER A 231 14.99 -26.86 -28.78
CA SER A 231 15.80 -25.68 -28.96
C SER A 231 15.55 -24.63 -27.83
N ALA A 232 16.57 -23.83 -27.56
CA ALA A 232 16.50 -22.76 -26.52
C ALA A 232 17.44 -21.61 -26.86
N ALA A 233 17.11 -20.38 -26.50
CA ALA A 233 18.06 -19.30 -26.51
C ALA A 233 19.10 -19.47 -25.40
N LEU A 234 18.66 -19.82 -24.18
CA LEU A 234 19.56 -20.19 -23.06
C LEU A 234 19.27 -21.61 -22.60
N LYS A 235 20.30 -22.41 -22.52
CA LYS A 235 20.30 -23.69 -21.83
C LYS A 235 21.33 -23.68 -20.72
N ILE A 236 20.88 -23.87 -19.47
CA ILE A 236 21.72 -23.75 -18.29
C ILE A 236 21.68 -25.03 -17.49
N GLY A 237 22.85 -25.59 -17.24
CA GLY A 237 23.00 -26.82 -16.51
C GLY A 237 23.07 -28.04 -17.37
N LYS A 238 23.26 -29.18 -16.76
CA LYS A 238 23.42 -30.50 -17.34
C LYS A 238 22.57 -31.49 -16.56
N PRO A 239 21.90 -32.43 -17.20
CA PRO A 239 21.31 -33.54 -16.50
C PRO A 239 22.39 -34.27 -15.73
N GLU A 240 22.14 -34.52 -14.46
CA GLU A 240 23.14 -35.19 -13.65
C GLU A 240 23.09 -36.69 -13.81
N LEU A 241 24.28 -37.31 -13.81
CA LEU A 241 24.38 -38.76 -13.73
C LEU A 241 23.89 -39.20 -12.34
N PRO A 242 23.18 -40.34 -12.27
CA PRO A 242 22.74 -40.88 -10.99
C PRO A 242 23.93 -41.34 -10.14
N ASN A 243 23.72 -41.42 -8.83
CA ASN A 243 24.63 -41.94 -7.83
C ASN A 243 26.01 -41.26 -7.69
N THR A 244 26.19 -40.06 -8.21
CA THR A 244 27.34 -39.23 -7.79
C THR A 244 26.90 -38.34 -6.66
N GLU A 245 27.36 -38.58 -5.44
CA GLU A 245 27.24 -37.62 -4.36
C GLU A 245 27.84 -36.30 -4.81
N LYS A 246 27.03 -35.24 -4.73
CA LYS A 246 27.52 -33.93 -5.09
C LYS A 246 28.46 -33.44 -3.99
N PRO A 247 29.61 -32.85 -4.35
CA PRO A 247 30.44 -32.17 -3.39
C PRO A 247 29.62 -31.15 -2.58
N ALA A 248 29.94 -30.94 -1.33
CA ALA A 248 29.25 -29.94 -0.49
C ALA A 248 29.36 -28.52 -1.08
N ASP A 249 30.36 -28.25 -1.88
CA ASP A 249 30.64 -26.99 -2.58
C ASP A 249 30.06 -26.91 -4.01
N TYR A 250 29.18 -27.85 -4.39
CA TYR A 250 28.55 -27.87 -5.72
C TYR A 250 27.79 -26.56 -5.99
N LYS A 251 28.14 -25.89 -7.08
CA LYS A 251 27.63 -24.54 -7.43
C LYS A 251 26.60 -24.53 -8.54
N GLY A 252 26.54 -25.60 -9.36
CA GLY A 252 25.74 -25.62 -10.58
C GLY A 252 26.30 -24.71 -11.69
N ALA A 253 25.59 -24.63 -12.79
CA ALA A 253 25.89 -23.73 -13.89
C ALA A 253 25.16 -22.39 -13.74
N VAL A 254 25.78 -21.28 -14.14
CA VAL A 254 25.17 -19.96 -14.02
C VAL A 254 25.36 -19.09 -15.26
N VAL A 255 24.31 -18.34 -15.60
CA VAL A 255 24.37 -17.22 -16.54
C VAL A 255 24.04 -15.95 -15.76
N ASN A 256 24.95 -15.00 -15.73
CA ASN A 256 24.78 -13.68 -15.14
C ASN A 256 24.63 -12.64 -16.25
N SER A 257 23.67 -11.74 -16.14
CA SER A 257 23.53 -10.60 -17.07
C SER A 257 23.35 -9.30 -16.28
N THR A 258 24.17 -8.32 -16.57
CA THR A 258 24.16 -7.02 -15.89
C THR A 258 23.59 -5.88 -16.73
N GLY A 259 23.37 -6.11 -18.04
CA GLY A 259 22.83 -5.14 -18.97
C GLY A 259 21.50 -5.61 -19.59
N ARG A 260 21.26 -5.16 -20.83
CA ARG A 260 20.05 -5.52 -21.56
C ARG A 260 20.17 -6.93 -22.18
N MET A 261 19.27 -7.83 -21.84
CA MET A 261 19.21 -9.19 -22.35
C MET A 261 17.96 -9.40 -23.21
N VAL A 262 18.12 -9.71 -24.47
CA VAL A 262 17.03 -10.06 -25.40
C VAL A 262 17.18 -11.51 -25.82
N LEU A 263 16.17 -12.32 -25.51
CA LEU A 263 16.10 -13.73 -25.88
C LEU A 263 14.91 -13.95 -26.79
N ASN A 264 15.13 -14.44 -27.98
CA ASN A 264 14.09 -14.62 -29.00
C ASN A 264 14.09 -16.03 -29.57
N THR A 265 12.95 -16.71 -29.37
CA THR A 265 12.66 -18.02 -30.00
C THR A 265 11.24 -18.01 -30.60
N GLU A 266 10.70 -16.86 -31.03
CA GLU A 266 9.34 -16.77 -31.56
C GLU A 266 9.09 -17.64 -32.78
N GLU A 267 10.12 -17.82 -33.61
CA GLU A 267 10.05 -18.70 -34.78
C GLU A 267 10.32 -20.19 -34.47
N THR A 268 10.40 -20.54 -33.18
CA THR A 268 10.72 -21.91 -32.76
C THR A 268 9.50 -22.52 -32.04
N LYS A 269 8.89 -23.50 -32.63
CA LYS A 269 7.75 -24.24 -32.09
C LYS A 269 8.22 -25.37 -31.17
N ASP A 270 7.43 -25.73 -30.19
CA ASP A 270 7.70 -26.83 -29.24
C ASP A 270 9.01 -26.70 -28.41
N SER A 271 9.50 -25.46 -28.18
CA SER A 271 10.77 -25.16 -27.50
C SER A 271 10.56 -24.23 -26.34
N ALA A 272 11.54 -24.14 -25.44
CA ALA A 272 11.55 -23.11 -24.40
C ALA A 272 12.68 -22.13 -24.65
N THR A 273 12.43 -20.83 -24.38
CA THR A 273 13.46 -19.80 -24.57
C THR A 273 14.58 -19.94 -23.55
N VAL A 274 14.25 -20.20 -22.30
CA VAL A 274 15.18 -20.47 -21.20
C VAL A 274 14.90 -21.86 -20.64
N ARG A 275 15.88 -22.70 -20.62
CA ARG A 275 15.81 -24.05 -20.03
C ARG A 275 16.89 -24.23 -18.98
N LEU A 276 16.46 -24.64 -17.80
CA LEU A 276 17.37 -24.98 -16.70
C LEU A 276 17.34 -26.47 -16.43
N PHE A 277 18.50 -27.05 -16.30
CA PHE A 277 18.72 -28.49 -16.03
C PHE A 277 19.65 -28.64 -14.82
N GLY A 278 19.47 -29.72 -14.08
CA GLY A 278 20.38 -30.05 -12.99
C GLY A 278 20.20 -29.10 -11.78
N THR A 279 20.79 -29.50 -10.68
CA THR A 279 20.72 -28.80 -9.40
C THR A 279 21.50 -27.48 -9.46
N LYS A 280 20.97 -26.45 -8.78
CA LYS A 280 21.58 -25.11 -8.65
C LYS A 280 21.90 -24.42 -9.99
N SER A 281 21.22 -24.78 -11.06
CA SER A 281 21.33 -24.04 -12.32
C SER A 281 20.59 -22.72 -12.25
N ARG A 282 21.24 -21.62 -12.68
CA ARG A 282 20.72 -20.28 -12.41
C ARG A 282 20.84 -19.33 -13.60
N LEU A 283 19.82 -18.51 -13.80
CA LEU A 283 19.85 -17.30 -14.62
C LEU A 283 19.65 -16.09 -13.70
N ILE A 284 20.64 -15.22 -13.63
CA ILE A 284 20.65 -14.05 -12.76
C ILE A 284 20.80 -12.78 -13.61
N ALA A 285 19.72 -12.07 -13.80
CA ALA A 285 19.65 -10.78 -14.49
C ALA A 285 18.82 -9.79 -13.64
N ASP A 286 19.25 -9.59 -12.39
CA ASP A 286 18.49 -8.87 -11.38
C ASP A 286 19.20 -7.63 -10.80
N SER A 287 20.32 -7.21 -11.41
CA SER A 287 20.97 -5.95 -11.04
C SER A 287 20.11 -4.73 -11.42
N ASP A 288 20.41 -3.58 -10.85
CA ASP A 288 19.66 -2.34 -11.14
C ASP A 288 19.80 -1.89 -12.60
N THR A 289 20.84 -2.31 -13.28
CA THR A 289 21.09 -2.04 -14.70
C THR A 289 20.53 -3.13 -15.63
N SER A 290 20.11 -4.26 -15.07
CA SER A 290 19.53 -5.34 -15.87
C SER A 290 18.17 -4.96 -16.41
N SER A 291 17.93 -5.30 -17.66
CA SER A 291 16.66 -5.17 -18.35
C SER A 291 16.57 -6.21 -19.46
N GLY A 292 15.38 -6.42 -20.04
CA GLY A 292 15.34 -7.36 -21.15
C GLY A 292 13.98 -7.65 -21.73
N GLU A 293 14.02 -8.57 -22.68
CA GLU A 293 12.84 -9.15 -23.31
C GLU A 293 13.06 -10.66 -23.52
N ILE A 294 12.08 -11.44 -23.16
CA ILE A 294 12.03 -12.88 -23.47
C ILE A 294 10.81 -13.11 -24.35
N LYS A 295 11.06 -13.41 -25.62
CA LYS A 295 10.06 -13.68 -26.63
C LYS A 295 10.12 -15.14 -27.02
N SER A 296 9.06 -15.87 -26.80
CA SER A 296 9.01 -17.32 -27.02
C SER A 296 7.99 -17.72 -28.08
N GLY A 297 8.30 -18.72 -28.84
CA GLY A 297 7.34 -19.43 -29.70
C GLY A 297 6.57 -20.52 -28.94
N ASN A 298 6.96 -20.79 -27.68
CA ASN A 298 6.30 -21.74 -26.79
C ASN A 298 6.47 -21.25 -25.33
N SER A 299 6.89 -22.10 -24.40
CA SER A 299 7.16 -21.68 -23.01
C SER A 299 8.39 -20.76 -22.91
N ALA A 300 8.31 -19.70 -22.13
CA ALA A 300 9.43 -18.77 -21.98
C ALA A 300 10.50 -19.32 -21.05
N VAL A 301 10.12 -19.85 -19.89
CA VAL A 301 11.03 -20.43 -18.90
C VAL A 301 10.55 -21.81 -18.50
N VAL A 302 11.46 -22.79 -18.58
CA VAL A 302 11.20 -24.17 -18.14
C VAL A 302 12.30 -24.60 -17.16
N PHE A 303 11.90 -24.92 -15.94
CA PHE A 303 12.69 -25.67 -14.98
C PHE A 303 12.53 -27.13 -15.35
N ASP A 304 13.46 -27.59 -16.18
CA ASP A 304 13.36 -28.87 -16.86
C ASP A 304 14.02 -29.96 -16.03
N THR A 305 13.47 -31.12 -16.13
CA THR A 305 13.93 -32.30 -15.41
C THR A 305 14.77 -33.25 -16.28
N GLN A 306 14.71 -33.10 -17.61
CA GLN A 306 15.37 -34.01 -18.52
C GLN A 306 15.92 -33.33 -19.76
N ASP A 307 17.16 -33.69 -20.11
CA ASP A 307 17.78 -33.39 -21.39
C ASP A 307 17.55 -34.54 -22.37
N TYR A 308 16.80 -34.27 -23.43
CA TYR A 308 16.54 -35.28 -24.45
C TYR A 308 17.80 -35.69 -25.22
N ALA A 309 18.78 -34.80 -25.34
CA ALA A 309 20.07 -35.15 -25.95
C ALA A 309 20.82 -36.23 -25.17
N THR A 310 20.57 -36.36 -23.87
CA THR A 310 21.13 -37.45 -23.08
C THR A 310 20.52 -38.81 -23.45
N LYS A 311 19.28 -38.86 -23.93
CA LYS A 311 18.71 -40.10 -24.45
C LYS A 311 19.44 -40.58 -25.70
N VAL A 312 19.85 -39.68 -26.56
CA VAL A 312 20.56 -39.99 -27.79
C VAL A 312 22.02 -40.33 -27.54
N SER A 313 22.67 -39.63 -26.60
CA SER A 313 24.08 -39.92 -26.23
C SER A 313 24.24 -41.18 -25.38
N ALA A 314 23.21 -41.61 -24.69
CA ALA A 314 23.26 -42.74 -23.78
C ALA A 314 23.28 -44.11 -24.48
N PHE A 315 23.31 -44.15 -25.77
CA PHE A 315 23.55 -45.39 -26.51
C PHE A 315 24.88 -46.07 -26.15
N PHE A 316 25.77 -45.37 -25.44
CA PHE A 316 27.09 -45.88 -25.06
C PHE A 316 27.27 -46.14 -23.57
N ILE A 317 26.22 -45.99 -22.76
CA ILE A 317 26.31 -46.29 -21.34
C ILE A 317 25.60 -47.59 -21.07
N SER A 318 26.39 -48.65 -20.91
CA SER A 318 25.92 -49.96 -20.48
C SER A 318 25.37 -49.83 -19.03
N ASP A 319 24.29 -50.52 -18.80
CA ASP A 319 23.74 -51.00 -17.54
C ASP A 319 23.00 -50.05 -16.64
N ASN A 320 21.74 -50.46 -16.39
CA ASN A 320 20.88 -50.23 -15.20
C ASN A 320 21.17 -49.02 -14.31
N VAL A 321 20.87 -47.87 -14.80
CA VAL A 321 20.96 -46.68 -13.99
C VAL A 321 19.55 -46.23 -13.65
N SER A 322 19.10 -46.53 -12.44
CA SER A 322 17.90 -45.91 -11.87
C SER A 322 18.21 -44.49 -11.48
N ARG A 323 17.56 -43.50 -12.08
CA ARG A 323 17.78 -42.10 -11.82
C ARG A 323 16.57 -41.57 -11.07
N ASN A 324 16.76 -41.33 -9.76
CA ASN A 324 15.73 -40.78 -8.87
C ASN A 324 16.14 -39.47 -8.23
N GLU A 325 17.17 -38.81 -8.73
CA GLU A 325 17.63 -37.57 -8.13
C GLU A 325 16.82 -36.38 -8.69
N PRO A 326 16.15 -35.61 -7.82
CA PRO A 326 15.46 -34.40 -8.24
C PRO A 326 16.46 -33.29 -8.63
N ASN A 327 16.09 -32.47 -9.59
CA ASN A 327 16.80 -31.23 -9.87
C ASN A 327 16.39 -30.17 -8.82
N LYS A 328 17.32 -29.83 -7.92
CA LYS A 328 17.05 -28.96 -6.78
C LYS A 328 17.57 -27.55 -6.98
N ASP A 329 16.87 -26.60 -6.40
CA ASP A 329 17.33 -25.21 -6.25
C ASP A 329 17.66 -24.52 -7.59
N GLN A 330 16.91 -24.79 -8.64
CA GLN A 330 16.99 -24.06 -9.88
C GLN A 330 16.41 -22.65 -9.70
N GLU A 331 17.05 -21.62 -10.31
CA GLU A 331 16.64 -20.25 -10.07
C GLU A 331 16.71 -19.37 -11.31
N VAL A 332 15.67 -18.55 -11.50
CA VAL A 332 15.64 -17.47 -12.49
C VAL A 332 15.27 -16.16 -11.77
N ARG A 333 16.14 -15.17 -11.87
CA ARG A 333 15.89 -13.81 -11.36
C ARG A 333 16.04 -12.78 -12.47
N LEU A 334 15.02 -11.99 -12.69
CA LEU A 334 14.95 -10.99 -13.77
C LEU A 334 14.52 -9.63 -13.21
N ASN A 335 15.10 -8.57 -13.76
CA ASN A 335 14.72 -7.18 -13.46
C ASN A 335 14.34 -6.46 -14.76
N ASN A 336 13.33 -5.61 -14.74
CA ASN A 336 12.85 -4.80 -15.85
C ASN A 336 12.76 -5.61 -17.18
N THR A 337 12.14 -6.79 -17.09
CA THR A 337 12.09 -7.74 -18.21
C THR A 337 10.65 -8.01 -18.64
N LYS A 338 10.38 -7.93 -19.93
CA LYS A 338 9.11 -8.33 -20.54
C LYS A 338 9.19 -9.78 -21.02
N ILE A 339 8.20 -10.58 -20.66
CA ILE A 339 8.12 -12.00 -20.98
C ILE A 339 6.82 -12.30 -21.70
N THR A 340 6.92 -12.78 -22.92
CA THR A 340 5.77 -13.08 -23.78
C THR A 340 5.96 -14.38 -24.53
N THR A 341 4.85 -14.97 -25.00
CA THR A 341 4.86 -16.10 -25.94
C THR A 341 3.90 -15.82 -27.10
N THR A 342 4.24 -16.33 -28.29
CA THR A 342 3.37 -16.31 -29.46
C THR A 342 2.53 -17.58 -29.59
N SER A 343 2.79 -18.61 -28.77
CA SER A 343 1.95 -19.80 -28.71
C SER A 343 0.69 -19.51 -27.89
N ASP A 344 -0.47 -19.78 -28.46
CA ASP A 344 -1.75 -19.50 -27.84
C ASP A 344 -2.08 -20.43 -26.66
N ASP A 345 -1.42 -21.59 -26.55
CA ASP A 345 -1.73 -22.63 -25.56
C ASP A 345 -0.55 -22.98 -24.64
N ALA A 346 0.60 -22.35 -24.82
CA ALA A 346 1.78 -22.66 -24.02
C ALA A 346 1.72 -22.00 -22.65
N SER A 347 2.08 -22.76 -21.62
CA SER A 347 2.35 -22.20 -20.29
C SER A 347 3.64 -21.38 -20.34
N LEU A 348 3.59 -20.12 -19.83
CA LEU A 348 4.72 -19.19 -19.94
C LEU A 348 5.92 -19.65 -19.11
N ILE A 349 5.66 -20.07 -17.86
CA ILE A 349 6.67 -20.54 -16.91
C ILE A 349 6.25 -21.93 -16.41
N VAL A 350 7.14 -22.92 -16.53
CA VAL A 350 6.83 -24.31 -16.21
C VAL A 350 7.87 -24.89 -15.26
N ALA A 351 7.42 -25.46 -14.15
CA ALA A 351 8.23 -26.38 -13.34
C ALA A 351 7.80 -27.82 -13.66
N ASP A 352 8.73 -28.58 -14.27
CA ASP A 352 8.42 -29.88 -14.83
C ASP A 352 8.54 -31.03 -13.80
N ALA A 353 7.69 -32.00 -13.94
CA ALA A 353 7.78 -33.28 -13.28
C ALA A 353 7.25 -34.37 -14.18
N ARG A 354 8.04 -35.42 -14.42
CA ARG A 354 7.63 -36.50 -15.33
C ARG A 354 8.19 -37.83 -14.87
N LYS A 355 7.46 -38.85 -15.20
CA LYS A 355 7.98 -40.23 -15.12
C LYS A 355 8.48 -40.64 -16.50
N GLU A 356 9.67 -41.18 -16.58
CA GLU A 356 10.14 -41.81 -17.80
C GLU A 356 9.66 -43.28 -17.91
N SER A 357 9.07 -43.56 -19.05
CA SER A 357 8.76 -44.96 -19.41
C SER A 357 10.04 -45.72 -19.82
N SER A 358 10.09 -46.99 -19.56
CA SER A 358 11.15 -47.86 -20.06
C SER A 358 11.23 -47.81 -21.59
N PHE A 359 12.44 -47.70 -22.10
CA PHE A 359 12.71 -47.63 -23.51
C PHE A 359 13.63 -48.81 -23.86
N ALA A 360 13.21 -49.67 -24.81
CA ALA A 360 14.00 -50.78 -25.29
C ALA A 360 14.36 -50.56 -26.76
N VAL A 361 15.62 -50.62 -27.07
CA VAL A 361 16.10 -50.59 -28.46
C VAL A 361 16.39 -52.02 -28.89
N THR A 362 15.68 -52.46 -29.91
CA THR A 362 15.85 -53.80 -30.50
C THR A 362 16.43 -53.65 -31.91
N PHE A 363 17.57 -54.26 -32.17
CA PHE A 363 18.20 -54.27 -33.48
C PHE A 363 18.17 -55.66 -34.04
N ALA A 364 17.68 -55.79 -35.28
CA ALA A 364 17.64 -57.09 -36.02
C ALA A 364 17.06 -58.24 -35.15
N GLY A 365 16.02 -57.98 -34.40
CA GLY A 365 15.40 -59.01 -33.56
C GLY A 365 16.11 -59.24 -32.20
N ASN A 366 17.29 -58.69 -32.00
CA ASN A 366 18.06 -58.84 -30.77
C ASN A 366 17.96 -57.57 -29.92
N LYS A 367 17.69 -57.71 -28.63
CA LYS A 367 17.71 -56.63 -27.69
C LYS A 367 19.15 -56.16 -27.44
N VAL A 368 19.53 -55.00 -27.98
CA VAL A 368 20.90 -54.49 -27.91
C VAL A 368 21.10 -53.58 -26.69
N ALA A 369 20.08 -52.92 -26.29
CA ALA A 369 20.07 -52.14 -25.07
C ALA A 369 18.63 -51.98 -24.56
N SER A 370 18.44 -52.09 -23.26
CA SER A 370 17.19 -51.66 -22.59
C SER A 370 17.51 -50.58 -21.63
N TRP A 371 16.75 -49.48 -21.77
CA TRP A 371 16.76 -48.42 -20.78
C TRP A 371 15.61 -48.63 -19.86
N PHE A 372 15.93 -48.93 -18.62
CA PHE A 372 14.94 -48.93 -17.57
C PHE A 372 15.14 -47.68 -16.75
N ASN A 373 14.44 -46.63 -17.08
CA ASN A 373 14.34 -45.51 -16.19
C ASN A 373 12.91 -45.44 -15.68
N ASN A 374 12.65 -46.14 -14.61
CA ASN A 374 11.39 -46.02 -13.88
C ASN A 374 11.41 -44.84 -12.87
N GLY A 375 12.40 -44.00 -12.96
CA GLY A 375 12.57 -42.84 -12.09
C GLY A 375 11.61 -41.71 -12.42
N GLU A 376 11.25 -40.96 -11.38
CA GLU A 376 10.54 -39.71 -11.51
C GLU A 376 11.53 -38.55 -11.45
N PHE A 377 11.44 -37.68 -12.44
CA PHE A 377 12.23 -36.46 -12.50
C PHE A 377 11.35 -35.31 -12.07
N VAL A 378 11.79 -34.51 -11.10
CA VAL A 378 11.01 -33.45 -10.50
C VAL A 378 11.89 -32.23 -10.31
N ALA A 379 11.40 -31.06 -10.72
CA ALA A 379 11.99 -29.79 -10.32
C ALA A 379 11.57 -29.49 -8.88
N GLU A 380 12.50 -29.61 -7.93
CA GLU A 380 12.27 -29.34 -6.52
C GLU A 380 12.86 -27.98 -6.12
N ASN A 381 12.09 -27.19 -5.36
CA ASN A 381 12.50 -25.88 -4.88
C ASN A 381 12.96 -24.93 -6.01
N ALA A 382 12.32 -24.99 -7.17
CA ALA A 382 12.56 -24.06 -8.25
C ALA A 382 12.08 -22.66 -7.87
N LYS A 383 12.81 -21.62 -8.30
CA LYS A 383 12.50 -20.23 -7.97
C LYS A 383 12.49 -19.37 -9.22
N PHE A 384 11.38 -18.68 -9.41
CA PHE A 384 11.24 -17.64 -10.43
C PHE A 384 10.94 -16.32 -9.76
N ALA A 385 11.76 -15.31 -10.03
CA ALA A 385 11.57 -13.97 -9.50
C ALA A 385 11.63 -12.93 -10.62
N LEU A 386 10.63 -12.07 -10.66
CA LEU A 386 10.52 -10.95 -11.58
C LEU A 386 10.33 -9.67 -10.78
N LYS A 387 11.20 -8.69 -10.95
CA LYS A 387 11.15 -7.40 -10.27
C LYS A 387 11.27 -6.21 -11.23
N GLY A 388 10.90 -5.03 -10.74
CA GLY A 388 11.05 -3.76 -11.45
C GLY A 388 9.79 -3.31 -12.21
N LYS A 389 9.58 -2.01 -12.24
CA LYS A 389 8.36 -1.37 -12.76
C LYS A 389 8.09 -1.61 -14.25
N ASP A 390 9.15 -1.86 -15.04
CA ASP A 390 9.05 -2.13 -16.47
C ASP A 390 8.93 -3.63 -16.77
N SER A 391 8.83 -4.47 -15.74
CA SER A 391 8.65 -5.91 -15.86
C SER A 391 7.20 -6.29 -16.09
N GLU A 392 6.99 -7.12 -17.10
CA GLU A 392 5.68 -7.71 -17.37
C GLU A 392 5.83 -9.16 -17.85
N ALA A 393 5.14 -10.07 -17.17
CA ALA A 393 4.96 -11.45 -17.62
C ALA A 393 3.51 -11.65 -18.05
N LYS A 394 3.27 -11.96 -19.32
CA LYS A 394 1.92 -12.07 -19.86
C LYS A 394 1.68 -13.46 -20.46
N ALA A 395 0.70 -14.18 -19.89
CA ALA A 395 0.26 -15.46 -20.41
C ALA A 395 -0.38 -15.33 -21.79
N ALA A 396 -0.28 -16.39 -22.57
CA ALA A 396 -1.04 -16.59 -23.79
C ALA A 396 -2.55 -16.67 -23.49
N GLU A 397 -3.39 -16.56 -24.53
CA GLU A 397 -4.84 -16.59 -24.38
C GLU A 397 -5.33 -17.92 -23.78
N ASN A 398 -4.78 -19.03 -24.24
CA ASN A 398 -5.11 -20.37 -23.75
C ASN A 398 -3.95 -21.00 -22.94
N GLY A 399 -2.98 -20.22 -22.46
CA GLY A 399 -1.82 -20.66 -21.69
C GLY A 399 -1.91 -20.27 -20.22
N TRP A 400 -1.20 -20.99 -19.35
CA TRP A 400 -1.01 -20.60 -17.97
C TRP A 400 0.14 -19.61 -17.84
N LEU A 401 0.02 -18.67 -16.91
CA LEU A 401 1.13 -17.79 -16.54
C LEU A 401 2.27 -18.58 -15.90
N ALA A 402 1.93 -19.45 -14.96
CA ALA A 402 2.84 -20.40 -14.37
C ALA A 402 2.14 -21.75 -14.16
N GLU A 403 2.87 -22.84 -14.38
CA GLU A 403 2.36 -24.19 -14.22
C GLU A 403 3.39 -25.08 -13.53
N THR A 404 2.94 -25.85 -12.54
CA THR A 404 3.75 -26.93 -11.94
C THR A 404 3.15 -28.28 -12.24
N LYS A 405 3.99 -29.22 -12.68
CA LYS A 405 3.57 -30.54 -13.14
C LYS A 405 3.74 -31.61 -12.08
N VAL A 406 3.07 -32.73 -12.26
CA VAL A 406 3.15 -33.93 -11.41
C VAL A 406 3.61 -35.13 -12.23
N ALA A 407 4.49 -35.94 -11.66
CA ALA A 407 4.86 -37.27 -12.18
C ALA A 407 3.83 -38.31 -11.71
N VAL A 408 4.26 -39.36 -11.02
CA VAL A 408 3.34 -40.39 -10.50
C VAL A 408 3.22 -40.29 -8.97
N THR A 409 4.36 -40.17 -8.27
CA THR A 409 4.43 -40.10 -6.80
C THR A 409 4.91 -38.75 -6.26
N LYS A 410 5.41 -37.87 -7.15
CA LYS A 410 5.96 -36.56 -6.79
C LYS A 410 5.47 -35.45 -7.72
N GLY A 411 5.27 -34.29 -7.16
CA GLY A 411 4.97 -33.05 -7.88
C GLY A 411 6.15 -32.09 -7.89
N ALA A 412 6.23 -31.25 -8.91
CA ALA A 412 7.19 -30.16 -8.96
C ALA A 412 6.89 -29.10 -7.90
N ASP A 413 7.92 -28.37 -7.48
CA ASP A 413 7.86 -27.30 -6.48
C ASP A 413 8.42 -26.02 -7.09
N LEU A 414 7.60 -24.97 -7.17
CA LEU A 414 7.96 -23.67 -7.71
C LEU A 414 7.53 -22.56 -6.75
N THR A 415 8.45 -21.69 -6.43
CA THR A 415 8.16 -20.38 -5.83
C THR A 415 8.19 -19.31 -6.92
N PHE A 416 7.07 -18.68 -7.16
CA PHE A 416 6.90 -17.58 -8.11
C PHE A 416 6.81 -16.25 -7.36
N THR A 417 7.76 -15.35 -7.59
CA THR A 417 7.84 -14.07 -6.89
C THR A 417 7.76 -12.88 -7.85
N LEU A 418 6.87 -11.95 -7.54
CA LEU A 418 6.82 -10.63 -8.15
C LEU A 418 7.18 -9.58 -7.11
N SER A 419 7.99 -8.60 -7.48
CA SER A 419 8.34 -7.49 -6.59
C SER A 419 8.57 -6.18 -7.33
N ASP A 420 8.61 -5.09 -6.55
CA ASP A 420 9.03 -3.78 -7.02
C ASP A 420 8.27 -3.29 -8.27
N GLN A 421 6.93 -3.34 -8.19
CA GLN A 421 6.00 -2.90 -9.24
C GLN A 421 5.96 -3.80 -10.50
N ALA A 422 6.61 -4.95 -10.48
CA ALA A 422 6.50 -5.92 -11.57
C ALA A 422 5.04 -6.39 -11.75
N LYS A 423 4.67 -6.69 -12.99
CA LYS A 423 3.33 -7.11 -13.35
C LYS A 423 3.33 -8.52 -13.94
N ALA A 424 2.35 -9.31 -13.54
CA ALA A 424 2.08 -10.60 -14.15
C ALA A 424 0.59 -10.73 -14.50
N ILE A 425 0.30 -11.23 -15.71
CA ILE A 425 -1.06 -11.29 -16.27
C ILE A 425 -1.37 -12.73 -16.68
N GLY A 426 -2.38 -13.31 -16.08
CA GLY A 426 -2.84 -14.67 -16.39
C GLY A 426 -3.19 -15.48 -15.16
N LEU A 427 -3.66 -16.70 -15.38
CA LEU A 427 -3.94 -17.69 -14.34
C LEU A 427 -2.72 -18.60 -14.11
N MET A 428 -2.65 -19.18 -12.92
CA MET A 428 -1.59 -20.12 -12.54
C MET A 428 -2.18 -21.48 -12.19
N GLN A 429 -1.42 -22.53 -12.46
CA GLN A 429 -1.89 -23.90 -12.29
C GLN A 429 -0.89 -24.77 -11.55
N GLN A 430 -1.26 -25.17 -10.37
CA GLN A 430 -0.69 -26.30 -9.64
C GLN A 430 -1.39 -27.57 -10.09
N GLN A 431 -0.68 -28.47 -10.75
CA GLN A 431 -1.28 -29.73 -11.17
C GLN A 431 -1.40 -30.72 -10.00
N SER A 432 -2.38 -31.63 -10.12
CA SER A 432 -2.54 -32.76 -9.22
C SER A 432 -2.91 -34.03 -10.01
N LYS A 433 -2.53 -35.18 -9.45
CA LYS A 433 -2.89 -36.48 -10.02
C LYS A 433 -3.16 -37.47 -8.86
N GLY A 434 -4.42 -37.79 -8.67
CA GLY A 434 -4.83 -38.53 -7.47
C GLY A 434 -4.51 -37.72 -6.19
N ASN A 435 -3.79 -38.31 -5.27
CA ASN A 435 -3.35 -37.67 -4.02
C ASN A 435 -1.98 -36.97 -4.14
N VAL A 436 -1.41 -36.91 -5.32
CA VAL A 436 -0.13 -36.24 -5.56
C VAL A 436 -0.41 -34.83 -6.05
N HIS A 437 0.05 -33.85 -5.32
CA HIS A 437 -0.02 -32.44 -5.69
C HIS A 437 1.38 -31.89 -5.93
N SER A 438 1.54 -31.10 -6.95
CA SER A 438 2.73 -30.23 -7.08
C SER A 438 2.58 -29.07 -6.10
N LYS A 439 3.57 -28.19 -6.03
CA LYS A 439 3.54 -27.03 -5.16
C LYS A 439 3.83 -25.76 -5.95
N LEU A 440 2.97 -24.77 -5.84
CA LEU A 440 3.15 -23.46 -6.45
C LEU A 440 2.87 -22.37 -5.43
N ASP A 441 3.92 -21.85 -4.81
CA ASP A 441 3.83 -20.70 -3.91
C ASP A 441 3.96 -19.40 -4.70
N VAL A 442 3.06 -18.47 -4.45
CA VAL A 442 3.02 -17.19 -5.15
C VAL A 442 3.24 -16.06 -4.15
N HIS A 443 4.23 -15.22 -4.41
CA HIS A 443 4.54 -14.04 -3.63
C HIS A 443 4.42 -12.79 -4.49
N VAL A 444 3.62 -11.84 -4.05
CA VAL A 444 3.44 -10.54 -4.71
C VAL A 444 3.82 -9.45 -3.72
N ASN A 445 4.95 -8.79 -3.95
CA ASN A 445 5.57 -7.91 -2.97
C ASN A 445 5.76 -6.48 -3.52
N ASN A 446 5.87 -5.50 -2.63
CA ASN A 446 6.30 -4.14 -2.96
C ASN A 446 5.59 -3.52 -4.18
N GLN A 447 4.25 -3.41 -4.13
CA GLN A 447 3.42 -2.82 -5.19
C GLN A 447 3.42 -3.60 -6.53
N ALA A 448 3.97 -4.81 -6.56
CA ALA A 448 3.80 -5.67 -7.70
C ALA A 448 2.34 -6.10 -7.86
N VAL A 449 1.93 -6.45 -9.07
CA VAL A 449 0.55 -6.76 -9.41
C VAL A 449 0.44 -8.11 -10.08
N TRP A 450 -0.38 -8.98 -9.49
CA TRP A 450 -0.86 -10.16 -10.19
C TRP A 450 -2.27 -9.90 -10.70
N GLU A 451 -2.40 -9.73 -12.01
CA GLU A 451 -3.66 -9.46 -12.71
C GLU A 451 -4.23 -10.79 -13.23
N LEU A 452 -5.40 -11.16 -12.75
CA LEU A 452 -6.08 -12.35 -13.21
C LEU A 452 -6.64 -12.11 -14.63
N LYS A 453 -6.37 -13.07 -15.52
CA LYS A 453 -6.89 -13.08 -16.89
C LYS A 453 -7.29 -14.51 -17.23
N GLN A 454 -8.50 -14.70 -17.71
CA GLN A 454 -8.99 -16.02 -18.11
C GLN A 454 -8.07 -16.74 -19.11
N LYS A 455 -8.08 -18.05 -19.05
CA LYS A 455 -7.42 -18.96 -19.99
C LYS A 455 -8.49 -19.74 -20.73
N GLY A 456 -8.76 -19.40 -22.00
CA GLY A 456 -9.96 -19.92 -22.66
C GLY A 456 -11.21 -19.66 -21.80
N ASP A 457 -11.94 -20.70 -21.43
CA ASP A 457 -13.11 -20.62 -20.54
C ASP A 457 -12.78 -20.79 -19.05
N GLU A 458 -11.51 -21.07 -18.71
CA GLU A 458 -11.09 -21.27 -17.31
C GLU A 458 -10.85 -19.89 -16.62
N GLN A 459 -11.45 -19.73 -15.44
CA GLN A 459 -11.34 -18.52 -14.63
C GLN A 459 -10.73 -18.82 -13.25
N ARG A 460 -10.21 -20.04 -13.04
CA ARG A 460 -9.67 -20.48 -11.77
C ARG A 460 -8.15 -20.64 -11.83
N SER A 461 -7.45 -20.01 -10.90
CA SER A 461 -6.09 -20.39 -10.54
C SER A 461 -6.11 -21.44 -9.43
N THR A 462 -5.21 -22.42 -9.51
CA THR A 462 -4.96 -23.37 -8.42
C THR A 462 -3.51 -23.26 -8.00
N ILE A 463 -3.25 -22.96 -6.74
CA ILE A 463 -1.89 -22.73 -6.21
C ILE A 463 -1.80 -23.28 -4.77
N ASN A 464 -0.59 -23.42 -4.24
CA ASN A 464 -0.39 -23.89 -2.85
C ASN A 464 -0.69 -22.80 -1.81
N ALA A 465 -0.11 -21.63 -2.01
CA ALA A 465 -0.30 -20.46 -1.15
C ALA A 465 -0.12 -19.17 -1.93
N LEU A 466 -0.78 -18.10 -1.46
CA LEU A 466 -0.60 -16.74 -1.98
C LEU A 466 -0.21 -15.81 -0.83
N THR A 467 0.88 -15.08 -1.00
CA THR A 467 1.29 -14.02 -0.09
C THR A 467 1.30 -12.68 -0.81
N LEU A 468 0.57 -11.72 -0.29
CA LEU A 468 0.58 -10.32 -0.72
C LEU A 468 1.29 -9.50 0.38
N ASP A 469 2.56 -9.13 0.17
CA ASP A 469 3.28 -8.21 1.05
C ASP A 469 3.40 -6.83 0.38
N LYS A 470 2.44 -5.95 0.64
CA LYS A 470 2.24 -4.69 -0.08
C LYS A 470 2.05 -4.89 -1.60
N GLY A 471 1.68 -6.08 -2.00
CA GLY A 471 1.37 -6.45 -3.38
C GLY A 471 -0.12 -6.41 -3.66
N VAL A 472 -0.48 -6.53 -4.93
CA VAL A 472 -1.86 -6.41 -5.42
C VAL A 472 -2.29 -7.69 -6.15
N LEU A 473 -3.43 -8.23 -5.74
CA LEU A 473 -4.20 -9.20 -6.53
C LEU A 473 -5.32 -8.44 -7.25
N ASP A 474 -5.21 -8.33 -8.56
CA ASP A 474 -6.17 -7.60 -9.38
C ASP A 474 -7.09 -8.57 -10.14
N ALA A 475 -8.33 -8.67 -9.71
CA ALA A 475 -9.38 -9.47 -10.33
C ALA A 475 -10.37 -8.62 -11.15
N SER A 476 -10.06 -7.34 -11.37
CA SER A 476 -10.99 -6.37 -11.93
C SER A 476 -10.85 -6.15 -13.45
N LYS A 477 -9.68 -6.38 -14.04
CA LYS A 477 -9.36 -5.80 -15.35
C LYS A 477 -9.74 -6.63 -16.56
N ASN A 478 -9.63 -7.92 -16.49
CA ASN A 478 -9.85 -8.79 -17.65
C ASN A 478 -11.24 -9.41 -17.55
N ILE A 479 -12.23 -8.65 -17.99
CA ILE A 479 -13.61 -9.14 -18.10
C ILE A 479 -13.67 -10.22 -19.15
N PRO A 480 -14.18 -11.43 -18.85
CA PRO A 480 -14.30 -12.52 -19.79
C PRO A 480 -15.11 -12.16 -21.04
N ASN A 481 -14.70 -12.69 -22.19
CA ASN A 481 -15.43 -12.49 -23.44
C ASN A 481 -16.91 -12.86 -23.32
N GLY A 482 -17.80 -11.97 -23.72
CA GLY A 482 -19.25 -12.17 -23.63
C GLY A 482 -19.84 -11.96 -22.22
N SER A 483 -19.03 -11.56 -21.24
CA SER A 483 -19.47 -11.17 -19.89
C SER A 483 -19.46 -9.65 -19.73
N THR A 484 -20.18 -9.16 -18.73
CA THR A 484 -20.14 -7.76 -18.26
C THR A 484 -19.45 -7.64 -16.90
N LYS A 485 -19.00 -8.76 -16.33
CA LYS A 485 -18.40 -8.85 -14.98
C LYS A 485 -17.35 -9.94 -14.93
N THR A 486 -16.48 -9.87 -13.94
CA THR A 486 -15.50 -10.91 -13.64
C THR A 486 -16.06 -11.92 -12.62
N ASP A 487 -15.65 -13.19 -12.73
CA ASP A 487 -15.91 -14.24 -11.72
C ASP A 487 -14.68 -15.13 -11.58
N TYR A 488 -13.63 -14.57 -10.99
CA TYR A 488 -12.38 -15.30 -10.82
C TYR A 488 -12.36 -16.12 -9.53
N LYS A 489 -11.58 -17.22 -9.59
CA LYS A 489 -11.37 -18.10 -8.43
C LYS A 489 -9.88 -18.31 -8.21
N VAL A 490 -9.47 -18.25 -6.96
CA VAL A 490 -8.13 -18.64 -6.52
C VAL A 490 -8.28 -19.79 -5.54
N LYS A 491 -8.02 -21.00 -6.00
CA LYS A 491 -8.04 -22.21 -5.20
C LYS A 491 -6.69 -22.43 -4.55
N LEU A 492 -6.68 -22.60 -3.24
CA LEU A 492 -5.50 -22.77 -2.42
C LEU A 492 -5.47 -24.21 -1.87
N VAL A 493 -4.54 -25.01 -2.36
CA VAL A 493 -4.40 -26.41 -2.00
C VAL A 493 -2.96 -26.73 -1.69
N LYS A 494 -2.67 -27.11 -0.45
CA LYS A 494 -1.33 -27.53 -0.04
C LYS A 494 -0.92 -28.84 -0.71
N GLN A 495 0.36 -29.13 -0.70
CA GLN A 495 0.92 -30.34 -1.30
C GLN A 495 0.38 -31.61 -0.64
N ASP A 496 -0.09 -31.56 0.59
CA ASP A 496 -0.76 -32.65 1.30
C ASP A 496 -2.27 -32.76 0.99
N GLY A 497 -2.79 -31.91 0.11
CA GLY A 497 -4.20 -31.87 -0.27
C GLY A 497 -5.10 -31.08 0.66
N THR A 498 -4.55 -30.54 1.75
CA THR A 498 -5.33 -29.70 2.68
C THR A 498 -5.49 -28.26 2.15
N GLU A 499 -6.40 -27.49 2.75
CA GLU A 499 -6.62 -26.11 2.36
C GLU A 499 -5.37 -25.24 2.59
N GLY A 500 -5.03 -24.45 1.57
CA GLY A 500 -4.00 -23.43 1.65
C GLY A 500 -4.53 -22.10 2.19
N THR A 501 -3.65 -21.11 2.23
CA THR A 501 -3.96 -19.78 2.78
C THR A 501 -3.53 -18.66 1.84
N LEU A 502 -4.40 -17.66 1.67
CA LEU A 502 -4.04 -16.35 1.18
C LEU A 502 -3.63 -15.48 2.37
N THR A 503 -2.38 -15.04 2.40
CA THR A 503 -1.86 -14.14 3.42
C THR A 503 -1.66 -12.74 2.85
N SER A 504 -2.30 -11.73 3.45
CA SER A 504 -2.23 -10.33 3.02
C SER A 504 -1.57 -9.47 4.10
N ASN A 505 -0.32 -9.06 3.91
CA ASN A 505 0.40 -8.14 4.78
C ASN A 505 0.45 -6.75 4.12
N ASN A 506 -0.40 -5.83 4.54
CA ASN A 506 -0.62 -4.55 3.85
C ASN A 506 -0.86 -4.72 2.34
N GLY A 507 -1.35 -5.89 1.94
CA GLY A 507 -1.63 -6.23 0.54
C GLY A 507 -3.02 -5.74 0.11
N GLU A 508 -3.22 -5.66 -1.18
CA GLU A 508 -4.46 -5.20 -1.78
C GLU A 508 -5.11 -6.29 -2.64
N ILE A 509 -6.42 -6.41 -2.51
CA ILE A 509 -7.27 -7.15 -3.45
C ILE A 509 -8.19 -6.12 -4.09
N THR A 510 -8.26 -6.09 -5.43
CA THR A 510 -9.15 -5.16 -6.13
C THR A 510 -10.10 -5.88 -7.09
N LEU A 511 -11.37 -5.52 -6.97
CA LEU A 511 -12.45 -5.88 -7.87
C LEU A 511 -12.98 -4.63 -8.60
N ALA A 512 -12.57 -3.44 -8.14
CA ALA A 512 -13.10 -2.17 -8.61
C ALA A 512 -12.64 -1.83 -10.04
N ASN A 513 -13.55 -1.83 -10.98
CA ASN A 513 -13.33 -1.51 -12.40
C ASN A 513 -14.41 -0.57 -12.99
N GLY A 514 -15.37 -0.15 -12.15
CA GLY A 514 -16.53 0.64 -12.56
C GLY A 514 -17.77 -0.19 -12.90
N SER A 515 -17.62 -1.51 -12.97
CA SER A 515 -18.72 -2.46 -13.01
C SER A 515 -19.17 -2.83 -11.59
N TYR A 516 -20.29 -3.45 -11.45
CA TYR A 516 -20.80 -4.01 -10.19
C TYR A 516 -21.04 -5.51 -10.39
N GLU A 517 -21.07 -6.27 -9.30
CA GLU A 517 -21.24 -7.72 -9.31
C GLU A 517 -20.01 -8.51 -9.79
N ASP A 518 -18.84 -7.88 -9.83
CA ASP A 518 -17.58 -8.61 -9.99
C ASP A 518 -17.35 -9.50 -8.77
N LYS A 519 -16.79 -10.70 -9.01
CA LYS A 519 -16.62 -11.68 -7.96
C LYS A 519 -15.22 -12.25 -7.97
N LEU A 520 -14.64 -12.35 -6.77
CA LEU A 520 -13.45 -13.15 -6.52
C LEU A 520 -13.79 -14.19 -5.45
N THR A 521 -13.59 -15.46 -5.76
CA THR A 521 -13.71 -16.55 -4.78
C THR A 521 -12.31 -17.04 -4.38
N VAL A 522 -11.99 -16.94 -3.10
CA VAL A 522 -10.82 -17.57 -2.48
C VAL A 522 -11.26 -18.92 -1.93
N GLU A 523 -10.94 -20.00 -2.64
CA GLU A 523 -11.21 -21.35 -2.19
C GLU A 523 -10.06 -21.79 -1.26
N GLY A 524 -10.16 -21.48 0.02
CA GLY A 524 -9.16 -21.68 1.09
C GLY A 524 -9.30 -20.66 2.20
N ASN A 525 -8.30 -20.61 3.08
CA ASN A 525 -8.27 -19.69 4.20
C ASN A 525 -7.72 -18.32 3.79
N TYR A 526 -8.10 -17.30 4.54
CA TYR A 526 -7.65 -15.92 4.36
C TYR A 526 -7.13 -15.37 5.68
N THR A 527 -5.90 -14.85 5.67
CA THR A 527 -5.31 -14.18 6.84
C THR A 527 -4.77 -12.83 6.41
N ALA A 528 -5.16 -11.78 7.13
CA ALA A 528 -4.73 -10.43 6.79
C ALA A 528 -4.16 -9.65 7.97
N ASN A 529 -3.11 -8.90 7.70
CA ASN A 529 -2.58 -7.87 8.58
C ASN A 529 -2.65 -6.54 7.83
N ASN A 530 -3.65 -5.71 8.14
CA ASN A 530 -3.95 -4.45 7.43
C ASN A 530 -4.17 -4.64 5.91
N GLY A 531 -4.86 -5.70 5.50
CA GLY A 531 -5.25 -5.89 4.11
C GLY A 531 -6.20 -4.81 3.62
N VAL A 532 -6.27 -4.61 2.31
CA VAL A 532 -7.19 -3.68 1.65
C VAL A 532 -7.99 -4.45 0.60
N LEU A 533 -9.31 -4.30 0.64
CA LEU A 533 -10.23 -4.78 -0.40
C LEU A 533 -10.91 -3.58 -1.07
N LYS A 534 -10.71 -3.41 -2.37
CA LYS A 534 -11.36 -2.38 -3.17
C LYS A 534 -12.50 -2.97 -3.98
N VAL A 535 -13.68 -2.39 -3.87
CA VAL A 535 -14.92 -2.85 -4.50
C VAL A 535 -15.69 -1.68 -5.11
N ASN A 536 -16.48 -1.94 -6.13
CA ASN A 536 -17.54 -1.04 -6.54
C ASN A 536 -18.84 -1.43 -5.85
N THR A 537 -19.57 -0.45 -5.34
CA THR A 537 -20.89 -0.64 -4.74
C THR A 537 -21.86 0.38 -5.32
N HIS A 538 -23.00 -0.08 -5.81
CA HIS A 538 -24.07 0.78 -6.29
C HIS A 538 -25.07 1.02 -5.17
N TRP A 539 -25.15 2.27 -4.71
CA TRP A 539 -25.99 2.68 -3.58
C TRP A 539 -27.43 3.04 -3.99
N ASN A 540 -27.80 2.96 -5.27
CA ASN A 540 -28.96 3.65 -5.79
C ASN A 540 -30.27 3.18 -5.14
N SER A 541 -31.00 4.17 -4.63
CA SER A 541 -32.22 4.06 -3.88
C SER A 541 -33.49 3.84 -4.69
N ASN A 542 -33.46 4.26 -5.94
CA ASN A 542 -34.71 4.36 -6.73
C ASN A 542 -35.11 3.04 -7.37
N ASP A 543 -34.28 2.03 -7.33
CA ASP A 543 -34.54 0.71 -7.90
C ASP A 543 -34.57 -0.35 -6.80
N ALA A 544 -35.79 -0.72 -6.37
CA ALA A 544 -36.02 -1.64 -5.26
C ALA A 544 -35.37 -3.04 -5.39
N ASN A 545 -34.70 -3.33 -6.52
CA ASN A 545 -34.02 -4.60 -6.82
C ASN A 545 -32.54 -4.46 -7.22
N ASN A 546 -31.92 -3.29 -7.08
CA ASN A 546 -30.63 -2.98 -7.71
C ASN A 546 -29.50 -2.58 -6.78
N GLY A 547 -29.57 -2.93 -5.50
CA GLY A 547 -28.35 -2.90 -4.66
C GLY A 547 -27.36 -3.92 -5.20
N LYS A 548 -26.28 -3.47 -5.86
CA LYS A 548 -25.25 -4.30 -6.44
C LYS A 548 -23.92 -3.94 -5.83
N SER A 549 -23.12 -4.94 -5.58
CA SER A 549 -21.75 -4.75 -5.12
C SER A 549 -20.88 -5.86 -5.65
N ASP A 550 -19.60 -5.57 -5.85
CA ASP A 550 -18.61 -6.59 -6.01
C ASP A 550 -18.52 -7.45 -4.75
N LEU A 551 -18.11 -8.69 -4.89
CA LEU A 551 -18.13 -9.70 -3.84
C LEU A 551 -16.79 -10.42 -3.73
N LEU A 552 -16.18 -10.36 -2.55
CA LEU A 552 -15.13 -11.29 -2.13
C LEU A 552 -15.79 -12.46 -1.37
N GLU A 553 -15.64 -13.68 -1.89
CA GLU A 553 -16.09 -14.90 -1.23
C GLU A 553 -14.91 -15.73 -0.74
N ILE A 554 -14.94 -16.19 0.51
CA ILE A 554 -13.91 -17.00 1.15
C ILE A 554 -14.58 -18.29 1.63
N THR A 555 -14.10 -19.44 1.15
CA THR A 555 -14.70 -20.73 1.53
C THR A 555 -14.20 -21.27 2.86
N GLY A 556 -12.96 -20.95 3.22
CA GLY A 556 -12.34 -21.28 4.51
C GLY A 556 -12.55 -20.20 5.57
N ASN A 557 -11.67 -20.19 6.55
CA ASN A 557 -11.67 -19.22 7.65
C ASN A 557 -11.08 -17.87 7.22
N ALA A 558 -11.55 -16.79 7.86
CA ALA A 558 -10.95 -15.46 7.70
C ALA A 558 -10.46 -14.93 9.05
N GLU A 559 -9.19 -14.52 9.10
CA GLU A 559 -8.53 -13.98 10.28
C GLU A 559 -7.83 -12.67 10.01
N GLY A 560 -7.55 -11.90 11.10
CA GLY A 560 -6.84 -10.64 11.02
C GLY A 560 -7.72 -9.47 10.63
N THR A 561 -7.19 -8.49 9.89
CA THR A 561 -7.90 -7.24 9.58
C THR A 561 -7.76 -6.83 8.12
N THR A 562 -8.89 -6.52 7.49
CA THR A 562 -8.97 -6.00 6.12
C THR A 562 -9.87 -4.78 6.06
N LYS A 563 -9.36 -3.68 5.52
CA LYS A 563 -10.16 -2.49 5.23
C LYS A 563 -10.85 -2.64 3.89
N VAL A 564 -12.18 -2.54 3.87
CA VAL A 564 -12.99 -2.50 2.66
C VAL A 564 -13.20 -1.05 2.24
N VAL A 565 -12.90 -0.75 0.99
CA VAL A 565 -13.06 0.58 0.40
C VAL A 565 -14.00 0.49 -0.79
N SER A 566 -15.08 1.26 -0.75
CA SER A 566 -16.00 1.38 -1.90
C SER A 566 -15.54 2.51 -2.81
N LEU A 567 -15.40 2.21 -4.11
CA LEU A 567 -14.94 3.15 -5.13
C LEU A 567 -16.02 3.38 -6.19
N LYS A 568 -15.98 4.57 -6.82
CA LYS A 568 -16.70 4.88 -8.05
C LYS A 568 -15.94 4.34 -9.27
N ALA A 569 -16.59 4.41 -10.43
CA ALA A 569 -15.99 4.01 -11.70
C ALA A 569 -14.70 4.78 -12.06
N ASP A 570 -14.55 6.00 -11.58
CA ASP A 570 -13.38 6.85 -11.79
C ASP A 570 -12.24 6.59 -10.79
N GLY A 571 -12.42 5.60 -9.90
CA GLY A 571 -11.45 5.24 -8.87
C GLY A 571 -11.46 6.12 -7.62
N THR A 572 -12.36 7.12 -7.55
CA THR A 572 -12.54 7.94 -6.34
C THR A 572 -13.40 7.23 -5.31
N GLU A 573 -13.32 7.66 -4.03
CA GLU A 573 -14.18 7.12 -2.98
C GLU A 573 -15.67 7.31 -3.32
N ASN A 574 -16.44 6.25 -3.14
CA ASN A 574 -17.87 6.26 -3.40
C ASN A 574 -18.62 6.85 -2.21
N MET A 575 -19.23 8.02 -2.41
CA MET A 575 -20.08 8.68 -1.41
C MET A 575 -21.54 8.42 -1.71
N ILE A 576 -22.34 8.42 -0.66
CA ILE A 576 -23.80 8.34 -0.76
C ILE A 576 -24.41 9.71 -0.50
N ASP A 577 -25.33 10.12 -1.37
CA ASP A 577 -26.13 11.33 -1.22
C ASP A 577 -27.43 10.99 -0.49
N GLY A 578 -27.91 11.93 0.33
CA GLY A 578 -29.20 11.87 0.98
C GLY A 578 -29.16 11.97 2.50
N THR A 579 -30.32 12.01 3.10
CA THR A 579 -30.48 12.00 4.56
C THR A 579 -30.20 10.61 5.13
N ILE A 580 -29.82 10.53 6.40
CA ILE A 580 -29.67 9.25 7.11
C ILE A 580 -30.93 8.38 6.98
N GLY A 581 -32.11 8.99 7.06
CA GLY A 581 -33.38 8.27 6.95
C GLY A 581 -33.59 7.66 5.56
N SER A 582 -33.29 8.39 4.49
CA SER A 582 -33.36 7.87 3.12
C SER A 582 -32.35 6.77 2.90
N ILE A 583 -31.08 7.01 3.26
CA ILE A 583 -29.99 6.03 3.13
C ILE A 583 -30.31 4.73 3.91
N ALA A 584 -30.79 4.85 5.15
CA ALA A 584 -31.18 3.68 5.95
C ALA A 584 -32.31 2.87 5.31
N ALA A 585 -33.30 3.57 4.74
CA ALA A 585 -34.42 2.91 4.04
C ALA A 585 -33.95 2.17 2.79
N ASP A 586 -33.03 2.76 2.04
CA ASP A 586 -32.47 2.20 0.81
C ASP A 586 -31.60 0.98 1.10
N LEU A 587 -30.69 1.06 2.05
CA LEU A 587 -29.85 -0.06 2.47
C LEU A 587 -30.68 -1.21 3.07
N ALA A 588 -31.77 -0.91 3.76
CA ALA A 588 -32.67 -1.95 4.26
C ALA A 588 -33.33 -2.77 3.12
N LYS A 589 -33.59 -2.14 1.97
CA LYS A 589 -34.16 -2.81 0.79
C LYS A 589 -33.10 -3.50 -0.07
N ASN A 590 -31.90 -2.92 -0.17
CA ASN A 590 -30.91 -3.23 -1.20
C ASN A 590 -29.54 -3.66 -0.62
N SER A 591 -29.45 -4.01 0.67
CA SER A 591 -28.20 -4.44 1.27
C SER A 591 -27.71 -5.75 0.66
N THR A 592 -26.60 -5.70 -0.07
CA THR A 592 -25.89 -6.87 -0.60
C THR A 592 -24.62 -7.14 0.18
N ALA A 593 -24.22 -8.41 0.27
CA ALA A 593 -22.94 -8.77 0.86
C ALA A 593 -21.78 -8.28 -0.03
N VAL A 594 -20.80 -7.66 0.58
CA VAL A 594 -19.53 -7.23 -0.03
C VAL A 594 -18.44 -8.30 0.20
N VAL A 595 -18.53 -8.99 1.34
CA VAL A 595 -17.69 -10.12 1.69
C VAL A 595 -18.57 -11.24 2.25
N ARG A 596 -18.28 -12.48 1.86
CA ARG A 596 -18.85 -13.70 2.43
C ARG A 596 -17.75 -14.62 2.90
N VAL A 597 -17.87 -15.14 4.12
CA VAL A 597 -16.95 -16.12 4.70
C VAL A 597 -17.76 -17.33 5.11
N GLN A 598 -17.49 -18.49 4.50
CA GLN A 598 -18.21 -19.72 4.80
C GLN A 598 -17.67 -20.42 6.06
N GLY A 599 -16.38 -20.20 6.37
CA GLY A 599 -15.75 -20.68 7.59
C GLY A 599 -15.91 -19.71 8.77
N GLU A 600 -15.01 -19.81 9.74
CA GLU A 600 -15.01 -18.93 10.91
C GLU A 600 -14.55 -17.51 10.55
N SER A 601 -15.26 -16.52 11.07
CA SER A 601 -14.93 -15.11 10.92
C SER A 601 -15.59 -14.28 12.03
N ASN A 602 -15.02 -13.13 12.35
CA ASN A 602 -15.57 -12.21 13.35
C ASN A 602 -15.72 -10.78 12.78
N LEU A 603 -16.47 -9.95 13.52
CA LEU A 603 -16.81 -8.57 13.12
C LEU A 603 -15.62 -7.69 12.71
N LYS A 604 -14.43 -7.96 13.25
CA LYS A 604 -13.25 -7.12 13.04
C LYS A 604 -12.38 -7.58 11.87
N ASN A 605 -12.69 -8.73 11.26
CA ASN A 605 -11.89 -9.23 10.14
C ASN A 605 -12.03 -8.34 8.90
N PHE A 606 -13.21 -7.79 8.67
CA PHE A 606 -13.46 -6.83 7.60
C PHE A 606 -14.10 -5.58 8.17
N THR A 607 -13.48 -4.45 7.94
CA THR A 607 -13.93 -3.14 8.40
C THR A 607 -14.01 -2.18 7.23
N GLY A 608 -14.92 -1.24 7.27
CA GLY A 608 -15.03 -0.24 6.22
C GLY A 608 -15.87 0.94 6.66
N ILE A 609 -15.52 2.11 6.16
CA ILE A 609 -16.25 3.35 6.34
C ILE A 609 -16.44 3.97 4.95
N ALA A 610 -17.67 4.34 4.63
CA ALA A 610 -17.98 5.13 3.45
C ALA A 610 -18.64 6.45 3.88
N LYS A 611 -18.28 7.53 3.21
CA LYS A 611 -18.75 8.87 3.53
C LYS A 611 -20.15 9.12 2.95
N THR A 612 -20.91 9.96 3.63
CA THR A 612 -22.18 10.50 3.11
C THR A 612 -22.08 12.02 2.96
N THR A 613 -22.97 12.60 2.20
CA THR A 613 -23.10 14.07 2.11
C THR A 613 -23.82 14.67 3.31
N GLY A 614 -24.42 13.83 4.17
CA GLY A 614 -25.12 14.22 5.40
C GLY A 614 -24.36 13.91 6.68
N ALA A 615 -25.11 13.81 7.78
CA ALA A 615 -24.57 13.54 9.12
C ALA A 615 -24.25 12.05 9.35
N GLY A 616 -24.74 11.16 8.52
CA GLY A 616 -24.57 9.72 8.65
C GLY A 616 -23.17 9.23 8.23
N GLU A 617 -22.75 8.12 8.80
CA GLU A 617 -21.57 7.37 8.40
C GLU A 617 -21.98 5.94 8.03
N LEU A 618 -21.58 5.50 6.83
CA LEU A 618 -21.71 4.10 6.49
C LEU A 618 -20.56 3.31 7.07
N GLN A 619 -20.92 2.23 7.73
CA GLN A 619 -19.94 1.27 8.25
C GLN A 619 -20.21 -0.12 7.70
N LEU A 620 -19.16 -0.91 7.58
CA LEU A 620 -19.29 -2.32 7.24
C LEU A 620 -19.65 -3.10 8.50
N ALA A 621 -20.85 -3.66 8.53
CA ALA A 621 -21.33 -4.54 9.60
C ALA A 621 -21.34 -5.99 9.14
N SER A 622 -21.49 -6.93 10.05
CA SER A 622 -21.65 -8.34 9.70
C SER A 622 -22.90 -8.97 10.31
N LYS A 623 -23.38 -10.01 9.64
CA LYS A 623 -24.47 -10.89 10.12
C LYS A 623 -24.15 -12.35 9.78
N LYS A 624 -24.66 -13.27 10.58
CA LYS A 624 -24.64 -14.71 10.26
C LYS A 624 -25.89 -15.08 9.47
N VAL A 625 -25.68 -15.78 8.35
CA VAL A 625 -26.73 -16.35 7.50
C VAL A 625 -26.44 -17.85 7.40
N GLY A 626 -27.07 -18.67 8.23
CA GLY A 626 -26.68 -20.05 8.38
C GLY A 626 -25.26 -20.15 8.96
N ASN A 627 -24.36 -20.87 8.27
CA ASN A 627 -22.95 -21.01 8.65
C ASN A 627 -22.05 -19.91 8.07
N THR A 628 -22.58 -19.06 7.20
CA THR A 628 -21.84 -18.03 6.50
C THR A 628 -21.90 -16.71 7.24
N THR A 629 -20.78 -16.00 7.36
CA THR A 629 -20.72 -14.62 7.82
C THR A 629 -20.72 -13.69 6.61
N GLU A 630 -21.75 -12.85 6.52
CA GLU A 630 -21.86 -11.82 5.49
C GLU A 630 -21.52 -10.45 6.04
N TYR A 631 -20.71 -9.68 5.31
CA TYR A 631 -20.38 -8.28 5.61
C TYR A 631 -21.09 -7.38 4.60
N PHE A 632 -21.75 -6.35 5.11
CA PHE A 632 -22.60 -5.45 4.32
C PHE A 632 -22.54 -4.03 4.87
N TRP A 633 -22.88 -3.06 4.03
CA TRP A 633 -22.88 -1.65 4.43
C TRP A 633 -24.15 -1.28 5.20
N THR A 634 -24.00 -0.49 6.27
CA THR A 634 -25.10 0.03 7.09
C THR A 634 -24.81 1.45 7.57
N VAL A 635 -25.89 2.25 7.74
CA VAL A 635 -25.86 3.57 8.38
C VAL A 635 -26.57 3.54 9.74
N VAL A 636 -27.02 2.37 10.16
CA VAL A 636 -27.67 2.15 11.46
C VAL A 636 -26.95 1.04 12.22
N SER A 637 -26.84 1.23 13.53
CA SER A 637 -26.21 0.24 14.41
C SER A 637 -27.12 -0.99 14.61
N THR A 638 -26.56 -2.01 15.24
CA THR A 638 -27.32 -3.20 15.66
C THR A 638 -28.53 -2.87 16.54
N ASN A 639 -28.48 -1.76 17.28
CA ASN A 639 -29.57 -1.24 18.11
C ASN A 639 -30.59 -0.39 17.32
N LYS A 640 -30.42 -0.28 16.01
CA LYS A 640 -31.22 0.54 15.08
C LYS A 640 -31.04 2.05 15.25
N ASP A 641 -30.04 2.51 16.00
CA ASP A 641 -29.68 3.91 16.08
C ASP A 641 -28.85 4.34 14.89
N ALA A 642 -29.11 5.54 14.38
CA ALA A 642 -28.32 6.10 13.27
C ALA A 642 -26.85 6.24 13.67
N ILE A 643 -25.95 5.88 12.80
CA ILE A 643 -24.51 6.05 12.98
C ILE A 643 -24.13 7.43 12.45
N TYR A 644 -23.71 8.31 13.36
CA TYR A 644 -23.23 9.65 13.02
C TYR A 644 -21.73 9.62 12.76
N THR A 645 -21.27 10.47 11.86
CA THR A 645 -19.83 10.77 11.75
C THR A 645 -19.35 11.46 13.05
N ALA A 646 -18.09 11.26 13.38
CA ALA A 646 -17.54 11.74 14.66
C ALA A 646 -17.55 13.26 14.81
N SER A 647 -17.68 14.01 13.75
CA SER A 647 -17.76 15.49 13.75
C SER A 647 -19.14 16.03 14.15
N VAL A 648 -20.21 15.26 14.00
CA VAL A 648 -21.59 15.68 14.26
C VAL A 648 -21.79 16.25 15.67
N PRO A 649 -21.32 15.62 16.77
CA PRO A 649 -21.50 16.16 18.10
C PRO A 649 -20.88 17.55 18.27
N ALA A 650 -19.68 17.77 17.73
CA ALA A 650 -19.03 19.06 17.81
C ALA A 650 -19.78 20.13 17.02
N TYR A 651 -20.20 19.83 15.77
CA TYR A 651 -20.95 20.77 14.95
C TYR A 651 -22.30 21.13 15.56
N THR A 652 -22.95 20.18 16.21
CA THR A 652 -24.27 20.41 16.82
C THR A 652 -24.18 21.14 18.15
N LEU A 653 -23.15 20.89 18.98
CA LEU A 653 -23.11 21.44 20.36
C LEU A 653 -22.27 22.72 20.53
N ILE A 654 -21.39 23.05 19.58
CA ILE A 654 -20.57 24.28 19.66
C ILE A 654 -21.42 25.57 19.75
N PRO A 655 -22.56 25.74 19.09
CA PRO A 655 -23.37 26.91 19.25
C PRO A 655 -23.79 27.15 20.72
N ASN A 656 -24.13 26.08 21.43
CA ASN A 656 -24.44 26.16 22.84
C ASN A 656 -23.23 26.50 23.72
N LEU A 657 -22.06 25.92 23.42
CA LEU A 657 -20.83 26.30 24.13
C LEU A 657 -20.49 27.78 23.93
N ASN A 658 -20.67 28.30 22.71
CA ASN A 658 -20.45 29.71 22.41
C ASN A 658 -21.41 30.63 23.20
N LEU A 659 -22.68 30.23 23.36
CA LEU A 659 -23.62 30.94 24.25
C LEU A 659 -23.16 30.86 25.71
N GLU A 660 -22.69 29.71 26.20
CA GLU A 660 -22.14 29.61 27.58
C GLU A 660 -20.93 30.50 27.77
N VAL A 661 -20.01 30.60 26.79
CA VAL A 661 -18.89 31.55 26.82
C VAL A 661 -19.41 33.01 26.95
N GLY A 662 -20.45 33.35 26.19
CA GLY A 662 -21.08 34.67 26.25
C GLY A 662 -21.71 34.96 27.61
N TYR A 663 -22.42 34.01 28.21
CA TYR A 663 -23.01 34.16 29.54
C TYR A 663 -21.96 34.35 30.63
N GLU A 664 -20.85 33.60 30.60
CA GLU A 664 -19.77 33.72 31.58
C GLU A 664 -19.03 35.05 31.47
N THR A 665 -18.89 35.58 30.25
CA THR A 665 -18.25 36.88 30.04
C THR A 665 -19.15 38.04 30.45
N VAL A 666 -20.45 37.97 30.29
CA VAL A 666 -21.42 38.95 30.87
C VAL A 666 -21.39 38.89 32.39
N GLY A 667 -21.52 37.70 32.99
CA GLY A 667 -21.53 37.45 34.42
C GLY A 667 -22.60 38.24 35.20
N THR A 668 -22.49 38.23 36.54
CA THR A 668 -23.31 39.08 37.42
C THR A 668 -22.56 40.36 37.78
N LEU A 669 -23.26 41.37 38.30
CA LEU A 669 -22.64 42.60 38.75
C LEU A 669 -21.48 42.34 39.72
N HIS A 670 -21.72 41.53 40.76
CA HIS A 670 -20.70 41.19 41.76
C HIS A 670 -19.53 40.39 41.25
N GLN A 671 -19.74 39.55 40.22
CA GLN A 671 -18.64 38.84 39.55
C GLN A 671 -17.75 39.77 38.74
N ARG A 672 -18.30 40.83 38.15
CA ARG A 672 -17.50 41.77 37.35
C ARG A 672 -16.76 42.78 38.22
N ARG A 673 -17.41 43.33 39.22
CA ARG A 673 -16.90 44.49 39.94
C ARG A 673 -16.67 44.25 41.44
N GLY A 674 -16.98 43.04 41.93
CA GLY A 674 -16.99 42.78 43.37
C GLY A 674 -18.10 43.55 44.07
N GLU A 675 -17.96 43.75 45.39
CA GLU A 675 -18.90 44.46 46.20
C GLU A 675 -18.66 45.97 46.12
N ASN A 676 -19.68 46.71 45.76
CA ASN A 676 -19.61 48.15 45.67
C ASN A 676 -20.55 48.90 46.71
N GLN A 677 -21.44 48.13 47.31
CA GLN A 677 -22.50 48.73 48.18
C GLN A 677 -21.98 49.15 49.59
N ALA A 678 -21.05 48.36 50.15
CA ALA A 678 -20.61 48.53 51.51
C ALA A 678 -19.37 49.43 51.67
N LEU A 679 -18.69 49.77 50.61
CA LEU A 679 -17.29 50.18 50.66
C LEU A 679 -17.03 51.66 50.43
N SER A 680 -18.02 52.48 50.08
CA SER A 680 -17.61 53.71 49.44
C SER A 680 -18.51 54.88 49.66
N TRP A 681 -19.49 54.74 50.53
CA TRP A 681 -20.50 55.78 50.67
C TRP A 681 -20.04 57.02 51.41
N GLU A 682 -18.99 56.91 52.25
CA GLU A 682 -18.61 58.06 53.06
C GLU A 682 -17.28 58.75 52.66
N LYS A 683 -16.40 58.12 51.83
CA LYS A 683 -15.05 58.70 51.63
C LYS A 683 -14.50 58.71 50.14
N SER A 684 -15.14 58.10 49.22
CA SER A 684 -14.58 58.14 47.87
C SER A 684 -15.21 59.25 47.02
N GLN A 685 -14.45 60.30 46.82
CA GLN A 685 -14.63 61.23 45.67
C GLN A 685 -14.11 60.72 44.40
N ALA A 686 -13.98 59.40 44.25
CA ALA A 686 -13.45 58.77 43.06
C ALA A 686 -14.45 58.90 41.88
N ASN A 687 -13.97 59.50 40.78
CA ASN A 687 -14.75 59.73 39.58
C ASN A 687 -14.46 58.67 38.55
N ASN A 688 -13.46 57.80 38.76
CA ASN A 688 -13.00 56.74 37.87
C ASN A 688 -12.70 55.44 38.62
N GLN A 689 -12.91 54.31 37.94
CA GLN A 689 -12.57 53.00 38.46
C GLN A 689 -12.09 52.10 37.34
N ILE A 690 -11.00 51.41 37.56
CA ILE A 690 -10.59 50.29 36.70
C ILE A 690 -10.79 48.99 37.44
N TRP A 691 -11.08 47.96 36.71
CA TRP A 691 -11.19 46.62 37.25
C TRP A 691 -10.68 45.61 36.25
N GLY A 692 -10.18 44.50 36.75
CA GLY A 692 -9.77 43.36 35.96
C GLY A 692 -10.14 42.06 36.65
N ARG A 693 -10.54 41.04 35.85
CA ARG A 693 -10.80 39.72 36.40
C ARG A 693 -10.27 38.59 35.51
N ILE A 694 -9.93 37.50 36.13
CA ILE A 694 -9.66 36.20 35.49
C ILE A 694 -10.85 35.31 35.77
N ILE A 695 -11.28 34.57 34.77
CA ILE A 695 -12.43 33.66 34.80
C ILE A 695 -11.95 32.26 34.44
N GLY A 696 -12.37 31.28 35.21
CA GLY A 696 -12.20 29.87 34.91
C GLY A 696 -13.51 29.11 35.11
N LYS A 697 -13.87 28.20 34.18
CA LYS A 697 -15.06 27.37 34.33
C LYS A 697 -14.80 25.99 33.71
N HIS A 698 -15.21 24.96 34.40
CA HIS A 698 -15.44 23.65 33.83
C HIS A 698 -16.94 23.40 33.73
N ILE A 699 -17.39 22.85 32.60
CA ILE A 699 -18.79 22.48 32.38
C ILE A 699 -18.91 21.16 31.64
N ALA A 700 -19.83 20.31 32.10
CA ALA A 700 -20.23 19.08 31.46
C ALA A 700 -21.76 19.13 31.22
N LEU A 701 -22.15 18.94 29.97
CA LEU A 701 -23.50 18.95 29.48
C LEU A 701 -23.83 17.68 28.77
N ASP A 702 -24.84 16.95 29.22
CA ASP A 702 -25.37 15.80 28.50
C ASP A 702 -26.63 16.18 27.74
N GLY A 703 -26.73 15.70 26.50
CA GLY A 703 -27.93 15.86 25.71
C GLY A 703 -29.02 14.86 26.11
N LYS A 704 -30.27 15.21 25.81
CA LYS A 704 -31.41 14.34 26.10
C LYS A 704 -31.45 13.13 25.19
N LYS A 705 -30.86 13.24 23.96
CA LYS A 705 -30.87 12.19 22.98
C LYS A 705 -29.58 11.35 23.04
N ARG A 706 -28.43 11.98 22.72
CA ARG A 706 -27.19 11.23 22.61
C ARG A 706 -25.91 12.06 22.62
N LEU A 707 -25.96 13.37 22.38
CA LEU A 707 -24.74 14.17 22.17
C LEU A 707 -24.34 14.87 23.46
N ASN A 708 -23.11 14.69 23.91
CA ASN A 708 -22.60 15.25 25.16
C ASN A 708 -21.34 16.08 24.90
N LEU A 709 -21.09 17.02 25.77
CA LEU A 709 -19.88 17.82 25.75
C LEU A 709 -19.31 18.05 27.18
N SER A 710 -18.01 18.22 27.25
CA SER A 710 -17.28 18.69 28.41
C SER A 710 -16.31 19.78 27.97
N ALA A 711 -16.29 20.92 28.67
CA ALA A 711 -15.47 22.05 28.28
C ALA A 711 -14.79 22.71 29.48
N ASN A 712 -13.58 23.22 29.25
CA ASN A 712 -12.83 24.08 30.16
C ASN A 712 -12.67 25.45 29.53
N LEU A 713 -13.15 26.47 30.19
CA LEU A 713 -13.05 27.86 29.81
C LEU A 713 -12.02 28.57 30.69
N ALA A 714 -11.23 29.44 30.10
CA ALA A 714 -10.36 30.36 30.81
C ALA A 714 -10.35 31.70 30.08
N GLY A 715 -10.36 32.80 30.81
CA GLY A 715 -10.36 34.09 30.19
C GLY A 715 -10.03 35.22 31.17
N PHE A 716 -9.89 36.40 30.62
CA PHE A 716 -9.70 37.62 31.39
C PHE A 716 -10.52 38.76 30.81
N GLN A 717 -10.82 39.73 31.65
CA GLN A 717 -11.50 40.99 31.30
C GLN A 717 -10.83 42.15 31.99
N PHE A 718 -10.82 43.29 31.31
CA PHE A 718 -10.41 44.58 31.87
C PHE A 718 -11.48 45.59 31.54
N GLY A 719 -11.91 46.33 32.56
CA GLY A 719 -12.94 47.36 32.44
C GLY A 719 -12.51 48.68 33.06
N HIS A 720 -13.11 49.73 32.54
CA HIS A 720 -12.97 51.09 33.06
C HIS A 720 -14.34 51.73 33.17
N ASP A 721 -14.67 52.19 34.38
CA ASP A 721 -15.85 53.03 34.65
C ASP A 721 -15.42 54.49 34.61
N PHE A 722 -15.79 55.17 33.55
CA PHE A 722 -15.34 56.53 33.22
C PHE A 722 -16.34 57.61 33.59
N ASP A 723 -17.55 57.26 34.07
CA ASP A 723 -18.54 58.16 34.60
C ASP A 723 -19.07 57.59 35.91
N ILE A 724 -18.56 58.09 36.99
CA ILE A 724 -19.01 57.78 38.34
C ILE A 724 -19.59 59.05 38.92
N SER A 725 -20.91 59.11 39.09
CA SER A 725 -21.62 60.29 39.62
C SER A 725 -22.52 59.93 40.79
N SER A 726 -22.64 60.83 41.77
CA SER A 726 -23.57 60.77 42.93
C SER A 726 -24.77 61.66 42.71
N SER A 727 -25.95 61.15 43.00
CA SER A 727 -27.19 61.96 43.02
C SER A 727 -27.32 62.69 44.30
N GLU A 728 -28.07 63.82 44.26
CA GLU A 728 -28.43 64.64 45.48
C GLU A 728 -29.17 63.79 46.56
N ASN A 729 -29.83 62.70 46.13
CA ASN A 729 -30.53 61.75 46.97
C ASN A 729 -29.67 60.56 47.43
N GLY A 730 -28.35 60.64 47.40
CA GLY A 730 -27.44 59.57 47.87
C GLY A 730 -27.26 58.40 46.91
N GLY A 731 -27.93 58.37 45.78
CA GLY A 731 -27.77 57.35 44.78
C GLY A 731 -26.47 57.48 44.00
N LYS A 732 -25.96 56.35 43.36
CA LYS A 732 -24.71 56.36 42.61
C LYS A 732 -24.95 55.79 41.24
N ARG A 733 -24.25 56.30 40.19
CA ARG A 733 -24.28 55.82 38.81
C ARG A 733 -22.87 55.53 38.37
N LEU A 734 -22.70 54.39 37.73
CA LEU A 734 -21.43 53.97 37.11
C LEU A 734 -21.68 53.60 35.64
N THR A 735 -20.96 54.25 34.74
CA THR A 735 -21.00 53.96 33.32
C THR A 735 -19.60 53.65 32.89
N GLY A 736 -19.43 52.55 32.17
CA GLY A 736 -18.13 52.09 31.76
C GLY A 736 -18.14 51.13 30.56
N GLY A 737 -16.98 50.70 30.21
CA GLY A 737 -16.77 49.69 29.16
C GLY A 737 -15.71 48.67 29.57
N TYR A 738 -15.69 47.55 28.86
CA TYR A 738 -14.69 46.51 29.06
C TYR A 738 -14.34 45.80 27.78
N VAL A 739 -13.17 45.20 27.81
CA VAL A 739 -12.65 44.30 26.79
C VAL A 739 -12.16 43.01 27.46
N GLY A 740 -12.28 41.89 26.76
CA GLY A 740 -11.77 40.65 27.29
C GLY A 740 -11.57 39.60 26.23
N TYR A 741 -10.83 38.56 26.61
CA TYR A 741 -10.57 37.37 25.83
C TYR A 741 -10.89 36.13 26.65
N THR A 742 -11.55 35.19 26.00
CA THR A 742 -11.86 33.88 26.58
C THR A 742 -11.52 32.77 25.62
N HIS A 743 -10.92 31.72 26.14
CA HIS A 743 -10.59 30.51 25.42
C HIS A 743 -11.31 29.33 26.07
N ALA A 744 -11.90 28.48 25.25
CA ALA A 744 -12.50 27.22 25.69
C ALA A 744 -11.93 26.00 24.92
N ASN A 745 -11.57 24.97 25.66
CA ASN A 745 -11.24 23.65 25.14
C ASN A 745 -12.38 22.70 25.46
N SER A 746 -12.95 22.06 24.44
CA SER A 746 -14.07 21.15 24.58
C SER A 746 -13.80 19.78 24.01
N LYS A 747 -14.42 18.76 24.61
CA LYS A 747 -14.48 17.39 24.17
C LYS A 747 -15.93 17.01 23.92
N PHE A 748 -16.16 16.21 22.90
CA PHE A 748 -17.50 15.80 22.48
C PHE A 748 -17.62 14.31 22.50
N TYR A 749 -18.84 13.83 22.74
CA TYR A 749 -19.17 12.44 22.89
C TYR A 749 -20.51 12.14 22.22
N ASP A 750 -20.67 10.90 21.74
CA ASP A 750 -21.91 10.37 21.19
C ASP A 750 -22.22 9.03 21.85
N GLU A 751 -23.35 8.91 22.54
CA GLU A 751 -23.76 7.69 23.26
C GLU A 751 -23.93 6.49 22.34
N TYR A 752 -24.17 6.72 21.04
CA TYR A 752 -24.36 5.70 20.04
C TYR A 752 -23.23 5.69 19.01
N ARG A 753 -22.04 6.18 19.39
CA ARG A 753 -20.86 6.02 18.56
C ARG A 753 -20.66 4.55 18.27
N ALA A 754 -20.54 4.18 16.99
CA ALA A 754 -20.44 2.80 16.55
C ALA A 754 -19.16 2.55 15.75
N GLU A 755 -18.73 1.28 15.73
CA GLU A 755 -17.72 0.75 14.85
C GLU A 755 -18.21 -0.61 14.34
N ASN A 756 -18.09 -0.84 13.04
CA ASN A 756 -18.60 -2.05 12.38
C ASN A 756 -20.10 -2.31 12.69
N GLY A 757 -20.88 -1.23 12.79
CA GLY A 757 -22.30 -1.30 13.10
C GLY A 757 -22.62 -1.60 14.58
N VAL A 758 -21.63 -1.75 15.45
CA VAL A 758 -21.80 -2.04 16.90
C VAL A 758 -21.45 -0.82 17.71
N VAL A 759 -22.36 -0.46 18.66
CA VAL A 759 -22.15 0.68 19.56
C VAL A 759 -20.98 0.38 20.50
N LEU A 760 -20.04 1.31 20.58
CA LEU A 760 -18.82 1.21 21.40
C LEU A 760 -19.08 1.68 22.84
N ASP A 761 -18.23 1.20 23.78
CA ASP A 761 -18.14 1.76 25.14
C ASP A 761 -17.46 3.14 25.14
N ASP A 762 -16.44 3.35 24.31
CA ASP A 762 -15.80 4.64 24.12
C ASP A 762 -16.69 5.57 23.29
N LYS A 763 -17.23 6.61 23.94
CA LYS A 763 -18.15 7.60 23.36
C LYS A 763 -17.45 8.83 22.76
N TYR A 764 -16.13 8.94 22.90
CA TYR A 764 -15.37 10.11 22.48
C TYR A 764 -15.36 10.25 20.95
N THR A 765 -15.70 11.45 20.45
CA THR A 765 -15.79 11.75 19.02
C THR A 765 -14.82 12.82 18.54
N GLY A 766 -14.26 13.62 19.47
CA GLY A 766 -13.35 14.68 19.09
C GLY A 766 -13.31 15.85 20.08
N LYS A 767 -12.59 16.87 19.69
CA LYS A 767 -12.41 18.11 20.48
C LYS A 767 -12.56 19.34 19.61
N ALA A 768 -12.87 20.47 20.25
CA ALA A 768 -12.78 21.78 19.60
C ALA A 768 -12.13 22.82 20.53
N LYS A 769 -11.67 23.88 19.90
CA LYS A 769 -11.18 25.09 20.59
C LYS A 769 -12.05 26.26 20.17
N THR A 770 -12.54 26.99 21.13
CA THR A 770 -13.28 28.27 20.93
C THR A 770 -12.42 29.41 21.45
N GLU A 771 -12.24 30.44 20.65
CA GLU A 771 -11.60 31.69 21.01
C GLU A 771 -12.66 32.78 20.91
N ASN A 772 -12.79 33.60 21.94
CA ASN A 772 -13.77 34.69 22.00
C ASN A 772 -13.09 35.98 22.41
N LEU A 773 -13.10 36.96 21.52
CA LEU A 773 -12.76 38.36 21.82
C LEU A 773 -14.07 39.12 22.00
N HIS A 774 -14.19 39.85 23.11
CA HIS A 774 -15.42 40.58 23.39
C HIS A 774 -15.17 41.97 23.93
N VAL A 775 -16.09 42.86 23.62
CA VAL A 775 -16.16 44.23 24.13
C VAL A 775 -17.56 44.49 24.70
N GLY A 776 -17.66 45.23 25.77
CA GLY A 776 -18.94 45.52 26.38
C GLY A 776 -19.02 46.88 26.97
N VAL A 777 -20.26 47.34 27.15
CA VAL A 777 -20.62 48.54 27.84
C VAL A 777 -21.48 48.20 29.07
N THR A 778 -21.32 48.93 30.14
CA THR A 778 -22.04 48.69 31.39
C THR A 778 -22.64 50.01 31.93
N HIS A 779 -23.83 49.90 32.48
CA HIS A 779 -24.47 51.03 33.17
C HIS A 779 -25.17 50.51 34.42
N THR A 780 -24.69 50.94 35.61
CA THR A 780 -25.22 50.55 36.92
C THR A 780 -25.71 51.73 37.69
N ARG A 781 -26.88 51.61 38.23
CA ARG A 781 -27.46 52.65 39.20
C ARG A 781 -27.69 51.97 40.52
N TYR A 782 -27.19 52.59 41.56
CA TYR A 782 -27.48 52.28 42.97
C TYR A 782 -28.38 53.34 43.56
N SER A 783 -29.35 52.92 44.35
CA SER A 783 -30.15 53.79 45.23
C SER A 783 -29.45 53.96 46.57
N GLU A 784 -29.92 54.90 47.38
CA GLU A 784 -29.38 55.14 48.70
C GLU A 784 -29.45 53.92 49.63
N ASP A 785 -30.47 53.06 49.49
CA ASP A 785 -30.62 51.81 50.23
C ASP A 785 -29.76 50.67 49.71
N GLY A 786 -28.91 50.95 48.75
CA GLY A 786 -28.04 49.95 48.11
C GLY A 786 -28.75 49.08 47.04
N SER A 787 -30.06 49.30 46.80
CA SER A 787 -30.71 48.63 45.66
C SER A 787 -30.07 49.04 44.35
N TYR A 788 -29.97 48.12 43.41
CA TYR A 788 -29.34 48.41 42.13
C TYR A 788 -30.10 47.87 40.93
N ILE A 789 -29.86 48.52 39.81
CA ILE A 789 -30.15 48.02 38.45
C ILE A 789 -28.87 48.12 37.62
N ASP A 790 -28.52 47.02 36.94
CA ASP A 790 -27.31 46.92 36.14
C ASP A 790 -27.65 46.47 34.72
N PHE A 791 -27.19 47.22 33.74
CA PHE A 791 -27.34 46.92 32.33
C PHE A 791 -25.99 46.63 31.69
N VAL A 792 -25.93 45.57 30.87
CA VAL A 792 -24.74 45.19 30.09
C VAL A 792 -25.11 44.96 28.64
N GLY A 793 -24.36 45.56 27.75
CA GLY A 793 -24.38 45.27 26.34
C GLY A 793 -23.00 44.76 25.91
N GLN A 794 -22.92 43.62 25.27
CA GLN A 794 -21.66 42.99 24.84
C GLN A 794 -21.72 42.57 23.39
N LEU A 795 -20.63 42.82 22.66
CA LEU A 795 -20.34 42.23 21.34
C LEU A 795 -19.19 41.22 21.47
N SER A 796 -19.32 40.11 20.81
CA SER A 796 -18.37 39.02 20.85
C SER A 796 -18.01 38.57 19.42
N TRP A 797 -16.74 38.45 19.14
CA TRP A 797 -16.25 37.73 17.95
C TRP A 797 -15.71 36.39 18.38
N MET A 798 -16.27 35.31 17.81
CA MET A 798 -15.96 33.95 18.18
C MET A 798 -15.34 33.20 17.01
N GLN A 799 -14.31 32.40 17.27
CA GLN A 799 -13.70 31.50 16.32
C GLN A 799 -13.66 30.08 16.92
N ASN A 800 -14.18 29.13 16.17
CA ASN A 800 -14.16 27.72 16.54
C ASN A 800 -13.22 26.92 15.61
N LYS A 801 -12.37 26.07 16.18
CA LYS A 801 -11.50 25.12 15.48
C LYS A 801 -11.86 23.72 15.91
N TYR A 802 -12.46 22.96 14.99
CA TYR A 802 -12.90 21.57 15.18
C TYR A 802 -11.77 20.61 14.86
N ASN A 803 -11.61 19.56 15.65
CA ASN A 803 -10.68 18.44 15.41
C ASN A 803 -11.35 17.15 15.89
N SER A 804 -12.22 16.64 15.05
CA SER A 804 -12.94 15.39 15.27
C SER A 804 -12.11 14.20 14.78
N LEU A 805 -12.52 12.99 15.11
CA LEU A 805 -11.81 11.78 14.69
C LEU A 805 -11.85 11.57 13.15
N ASP A 806 -12.88 12.09 12.49
CA ASP A 806 -13.13 11.96 11.05
C ASP A 806 -12.72 13.20 10.24
N SER A 807 -12.72 14.40 10.84
CA SER A 807 -12.53 15.63 10.08
C SER A 807 -11.94 16.78 10.90
N LYS A 808 -11.45 17.80 10.21
CA LYS A 808 -11.01 19.08 10.78
C LYS A 808 -11.72 20.21 10.05
N ALA A 809 -12.26 21.16 10.83
CA ALA A 809 -12.92 22.32 10.27
C ALA A 809 -12.70 23.56 11.16
N LYS A 810 -13.12 24.71 10.67
CA LYS A 810 -13.12 25.96 11.44
C LYS A 810 -14.26 26.85 10.96
N ASN A 811 -14.86 27.59 11.88
CA ASN A 811 -15.76 28.68 11.57
C ASN A 811 -15.56 29.84 12.54
N HIS A 812 -16.24 30.91 12.26
CA HIS A 812 -16.29 32.09 13.12
C HIS A 812 -17.68 32.69 13.06
N GLY A 813 -17.96 33.62 14.01
CA GLY A 813 -19.23 34.30 14.06
C GLY A 813 -19.25 35.42 15.06
N LEU A 814 -20.39 36.09 15.12
CA LEU A 814 -20.64 37.21 16.00
C LEU A 814 -21.72 36.85 17.00
N GLY A 815 -21.51 37.32 18.24
CA GLY A 815 -22.46 37.22 19.29
C GLY A 815 -22.82 38.62 19.82
N VAL A 816 -24.08 38.81 20.23
CA VAL A 816 -24.56 40.00 20.94
C VAL A 816 -25.21 39.52 22.22
N ALA A 817 -24.88 40.14 23.36
CA ALA A 817 -25.55 39.87 24.61
C ALA A 817 -26.07 41.18 25.25
N LEU A 818 -27.30 41.14 25.76
CA LEU A 818 -27.93 42.21 26.54
C LEU A 818 -28.35 41.61 27.86
N SER A 819 -27.97 42.23 28.96
CA SER A 819 -28.31 41.80 30.33
C SER A 819 -28.88 42.93 31.13
N GLY A 820 -29.94 42.62 31.87
CA GLY A 820 -30.50 43.46 32.93
C GLY A 820 -30.48 42.68 34.25
N GLU A 821 -29.90 43.21 35.28
CA GLU A 821 -29.84 42.64 36.63
C GLU A 821 -30.38 43.63 37.64
N VAL A 822 -31.13 43.14 38.63
CA VAL A 822 -31.64 43.95 39.78
C VAL A 822 -31.32 43.21 41.07
N GLY A 823 -31.02 43.97 42.11
CA GLY A 823 -30.83 43.42 43.45
C GLY A 823 -31.18 44.44 44.49
N ARG A 824 -31.64 43.96 45.64
CA ARG A 824 -31.98 44.83 46.82
C ARG A 824 -31.41 44.20 48.09
N PRO A 825 -30.45 44.86 48.72
CA PRO A 825 -29.94 44.44 50.03
C PRO A 825 -30.88 44.78 51.17
N PHE A 826 -31.05 43.83 52.06
CA PHE A 826 -31.75 44.06 53.38
C PHE A 826 -30.75 43.74 54.47
N VAL A 827 -30.46 44.73 55.31
CA VAL A 827 -29.60 44.59 56.48
C VAL A 827 -30.37 43.87 57.59
N LEU A 828 -29.86 42.71 58.01
CA LEU A 828 -30.52 41.85 59.01
C LEU A 828 -30.17 42.27 60.47
N SER A 829 -29.02 42.89 60.69
CA SER A 829 -28.59 43.36 62.03
C SER A 829 -29.15 44.73 62.34
N LYS A 830 -30.12 44.77 63.23
CA LYS A 830 -30.78 46.04 63.69
C LYS A 830 -29.95 46.85 64.69
N GLU A 831 -28.99 46.24 65.34
CA GLU A 831 -28.06 46.90 66.22
C GLU A 831 -26.74 47.12 65.48
N LYS A 832 -26.32 48.37 65.32
CA LYS A 832 -24.95 48.70 65.00
C LYS A 832 -24.12 48.15 66.17
N THR A 833 -23.52 46.96 65.96
CA THR A 833 -22.46 46.46 66.81
C THR A 833 -21.42 47.58 66.88
N ASN A 834 -20.76 47.81 68.00
CA ASN A 834 -19.71 48.84 68.15
C ASN A 834 -18.61 48.76 67.08
N ASN A 835 -18.58 47.72 66.31
CA ASN A 835 -17.62 47.39 65.25
C ASN A 835 -18.13 47.64 63.84
N GLY A 836 -19.36 48.07 63.59
CA GLY A 836 -19.89 48.34 62.25
C GLY A 836 -20.18 47.09 61.39
N ASP A 837 -20.11 45.86 61.92
CA ASP A 837 -20.39 44.63 61.24
C ASP A 837 -21.87 44.49 60.83
N SER A 838 -22.11 43.95 59.60
CA SER A 838 -23.48 43.78 59.10
C SER A 838 -23.68 42.47 58.32
N TRP A 839 -24.84 41.88 58.60
CA TRP A 839 -25.35 40.79 57.81
C TRP A 839 -26.38 41.33 56.83
N ILE A 840 -26.24 40.88 55.56
CA ILE A 840 -27.10 41.33 54.46
C ILE A 840 -27.70 40.10 53.76
N ILE A 841 -28.99 40.19 53.47
CA ILE A 841 -29.64 39.29 52.54
C ILE A 841 -30.05 40.12 51.32
N GLU A 842 -29.66 39.65 50.13
CA GLU A 842 -29.90 40.38 48.89
C GLU A 842 -30.55 39.43 47.83
N PRO A 843 -31.85 39.48 47.64
CA PRO A 843 -32.52 38.90 46.51
C PRO A 843 -32.08 39.60 45.23
N GLN A 844 -31.90 38.78 44.22
CA GLN A 844 -31.39 39.20 42.91
C GLN A 844 -32.18 38.54 41.80
N ALA A 845 -32.37 39.26 40.70
CA ALA A 845 -32.91 38.73 39.48
C ALA A 845 -32.13 39.26 38.27
N GLN A 846 -31.89 38.40 37.27
CA GLN A 846 -31.19 38.78 36.05
C GLN A 846 -31.86 38.17 34.86
N LEU A 847 -31.91 38.91 33.75
CA LEU A 847 -32.38 38.44 32.47
C LEU A 847 -31.32 38.76 31.42
N ILE A 848 -30.90 37.73 30.67
CA ILE A 848 -29.87 37.85 29.65
C ILE A 848 -30.41 37.34 28.31
N TYR A 849 -30.46 38.24 27.35
CA TYR A 849 -30.73 37.88 25.95
C TYR A 849 -29.42 37.74 25.18
N GLN A 850 -29.29 36.69 24.40
CA GLN A 850 -28.15 36.53 23.51
C GLN A 850 -28.61 36.19 22.08
N TYR A 851 -27.97 36.83 21.12
CA TYR A 851 -27.96 36.48 19.72
C TYR A 851 -26.59 35.92 19.38
N LEU A 852 -26.55 34.81 18.63
CA LEU A 852 -25.32 34.20 18.07
C LEU A 852 -25.56 33.82 16.61
N GLY A 853 -24.71 34.33 15.72
CA GLY A 853 -24.67 33.98 14.32
C GLY A 853 -23.30 33.44 13.97
N LEU A 854 -23.22 32.12 13.72
CA LEU A 854 -22.03 31.45 13.21
C LEU A 854 -22.10 31.33 11.71
N ASN A 855 -20.96 31.52 11.04
CA ASN A 855 -20.86 31.35 9.59
C ASN A 855 -20.90 29.86 9.22
N SER A 856 -21.60 29.57 8.13
CA SER A 856 -21.56 28.25 7.50
C SER A 856 -20.14 27.93 7.01
N PHE A 857 -19.82 26.65 6.97
CA PHE A 857 -18.54 26.14 6.50
C PHE A 857 -18.70 24.81 5.80
N THR A 858 -17.66 24.38 5.13
CA THR A 858 -17.59 23.04 4.53
C THR A 858 -16.47 22.26 5.22
N ASP A 859 -16.76 21.04 5.65
CA ASP A 859 -15.75 20.10 6.12
C ASP A 859 -15.47 19.11 4.98
N ASP A 860 -14.22 19.04 4.53
CA ASP A 860 -13.81 18.23 3.40
C ASP A 860 -14.81 18.27 2.22
N MET A 861 -16.04 17.87 2.42
CA MET A 861 -17.06 17.79 1.37
C MET A 861 -18.49 18.07 1.81
N ARG A 862 -18.77 18.21 3.14
CA ARG A 862 -20.12 18.44 3.65
C ARG A 862 -20.33 19.90 3.98
N SER A 863 -21.46 20.43 3.52
CA SER A 863 -21.91 21.76 3.94
C SER A 863 -22.48 21.68 5.34
N VAL A 864 -21.98 22.53 6.24
CA VAL A 864 -22.45 22.63 7.63
C VAL A 864 -23.00 24.03 7.88
N HIS A 865 -24.25 24.07 8.25
CA HIS A 865 -24.94 25.30 8.62
C HIS A 865 -25.45 25.21 10.05
N GLN A 866 -25.08 26.16 10.88
CA GLN A 866 -25.54 26.29 12.26
C GLN A 866 -26.53 27.43 12.32
N ASP A 867 -27.76 27.16 12.73
CA ASP A 867 -28.84 28.13 12.77
C ASP A 867 -28.47 29.28 13.70
N LYS A 868 -28.88 30.51 13.33
CA LYS A 868 -28.77 31.66 14.17
C LYS A 868 -29.52 31.39 15.49
N GLN A 869 -28.84 31.62 16.61
CA GLN A 869 -29.39 31.37 17.92
C GLN A 869 -29.91 32.66 18.54
N HIS A 870 -31.15 32.61 19.04
CA HIS A 870 -31.74 33.64 19.88
C HIS A 870 -32.08 32.96 21.21
N ASN A 871 -31.41 33.31 22.29
CA ASN A 871 -31.60 32.66 23.57
C ASN A 871 -31.84 33.66 24.66
N LEU A 872 -32.79 33.35 25.52
CA LEU A 872 -33.10 34.11 26.73
C LEU A 872 -32.79 33.22 27.93
N ARG A 873 -32.01 33.76 28.88
CA ARG A 873 -31.67 33.11 30.17
C ARG A 873 -32.11 34.00 31.31
N SER A 874 -32.79 33.44 32.31
CA SER A 874 -33.12 34.10 33.55
C SER A 874 -32.36 33.51 34.74
N ARG A 875 -32.12 34.36 35.73
CA ARG A 875 -31.60 33.98 37.04
C ARG A 875 -32.45 34.62 38.11
N ILE A 876 -32.81 33.85 39.13
CA ILE A 876 -33.32 34.32 40.40
C ILE A 876 -32.42 33.76 41.49
N GLY A 877 -31.97 34.60 42.42
CA GLY A 877 -31.03 34.17 43.43
C GLY A 877 -31.11 35.02 44.71
N VAL A 878 -30.42 34.53 45.70
CA VAL A 878 -30.27 35.24 46.99
C VAL A 878 -28.78 35.20 47.35
N ARG A 879 -28.26 36.35 47.76
CA ARG A 879 -26.92 36.49 48.28
C ARG A 879 -26.99 36.75 49.75
N PHE A 880 -26.30 36.05 50.59
CA PHE A 880 -26.07 36.27 52.01
C PHE A 880 -24.67 36.81 52.19
N ALA A 881 -24.51 38.01 52.71
CA ALA A 881 -23.22 38.64 52.87
C ALA A 881 -22.95 39.04 54.31
N TYR A 882 -21.73 38.88 54.74
CA TYR A 882 -21.22 39.44 56.02
C TYR A 882 -20.16 40.47 55.66
N ASN A 883 -20.41 41.71 56.10
CA ASN A 883 -19.50 42.84 55.96
C ASN A 883 -18.88 43.16 57.31
N ASN A 884 -17.58 43.09 57.42
CA ASN A 884 -16.80 43.48 58.51
C ASN A 884 -16.22 44.90 58.25
N LEU A 885 -16.67 45.90 59.02
CA LEU A 885 -16.31 47.32 58.88
C LEU A 885 -15.43 47.79 60.01
N THR A 886 -14.82 46.91 60.82
CA THR A 886 -14.06 47.24 62.04
C THR A 886 -12.88 48.20 61.78
N ASP A 887 -12.35 48.12 60.62
CA ASP A 887 -11.26 48.97 60.09
C ASP A 887 -11.78 49.63 58.81
N HIS A 888 -12.16 50.94 58.90
CA HIS A 888 -12.67 51.68 57.74
C HIS A 888 -11.75 51.70 56.53
N GLU A 889 -10.51 51.36 56.69
CA GLU A 889 -9.57 51.25 55.59
C GLU A 889 -9.46 49.81 55.03
N LYS A 890 -9.94 48.72 55.70
CA LYS A 890 -9.79 47.32 55.36
C LYS A 890 -11.08 46.54 55.44
N VAL A 891 -12.12 47.03 54.77
CA VAL A 891 -13.41 46.32 54.69
C VAL A 891 -13.25 44.94 54.09
N ARG A 892 -13.86 43.97 54.79
CA ARG A 892 -13.91 42.55 54.32
C ARG A 892 -15.35 42.14 54.10
N THR A 893 -15.66 41.62 52.93
CA THR A 893 -16.97 41.03 52.64
C THR A 893 -16.80 39.56 52.39
N LEU A 894 -17.55 38.72 53.09
CA LEU A 894 -17.71 37.31 52.78
C LEU A 894 -19.15 37.07 52.38
N TYR A 895 -19.39 36.26 51.32
CA TYR A 895 -20.75 35.98 50.91
C TYR A 895 -20.96 34.58 50.47
N PHE A 896 -22.17 34.09 50.66
CA PHE A 896 -22.73 32.88 50.07
C PHE A 896 -23.84 33.29 49.12
N THR A 897 -23.92 32.59 47.94
CA THR A 897 -24.98 32.83 46.98
C THR A 897 -25.65 31.52 46.55
N THR A 898 -26.93 31.57 46.35
CA THR A 898 -27.69 30.49 45.76
C THR A 898 -28.58 31.07 44.67
N ASN A 899 -28.54 30.38 43.50
CA ASN A 899 -29.25 30.83 42.31
C ASN A 899 -29.98 29.67 41.64
N VAL A 900 -31.07 30.01 40.97
CA VAL A 900 -31.73 29.14 40.00
C VAL A 900 -31.63 29.82 38.65
N TRP A 901 -31.08 29.10 37.70
CA TRP A 901 -30.95 29.54 36.33
C TRP A 901 -31.96 28.80 35.45
N HIS A 902 -32.49 29.47 34.43
CA HIS A 902 -33.41 28.89 33.47
C HIS A 902 -33.15 29.41 32.05
N ASN A 903 -32.94 28.47 31.11
CA ASN A 903 -32.90 28.73 29.67
C ASN A 903 -34.27 28.55 29.04
N PHE A 904 -34.82 29.56 28.40
CA PHE A 904 -36.10 29.46 27.71
C PHE A 904 -36.00 28.61 26.44
N ARG A 905 -34.84 28.60 25.80
CA ARG A 905 -34.50 27.73 24.66
C ARG A 905 -33.31 26.86 25.02
N ASN A 906 -33.39 25.56 24.76
CA ASN A 906 -32.38 24.58 25.13
C ASN A 906 -32.02 23.61 23.99
N THR A 907 -32.45 23.91 22.78
CA THR A 907 -32.18 23.08 21.62
C THR A 907 -30.98 23.63 20.88
N SER A 908 -29.99 22.76 20.66
CA SER A 908 -28.89 22.98 19.75
C SER A 908 -29.19 22.25 18.46
N ALA A 909 -28.91 22.88 17.34
CA ALA A 909 -29.19 22.33 16.03
C ALA A 909 -28.08 22.68 15.02
N SER A 910 -27.82 21.75 14.10
CA SER A 910 -27.01 22.01 12.92
C SER A 910 -27.59 21.27 11.72
N ASN A 911 -27.53 21.88 10.56
CA ASN A 911 -27.81 21.26 9.27
C ASN A 911 -26.47 20.79 8.69
N ILE A 912 -26.32 19.48 8.45
CA ILE A 912 -25.12 18.85 7.89
C ILE A 912 -25.55 18.18 6.60
N GLY A 913 -25.20 18.77 5.45
CA GLY A 913 -25.83 18.42 4.18
C GLY A 913 -27.34 18.62 4.26
N GLU A 914 -28.11 17.58 3.98
CA GLU A 914 -29.59 17.57 4.07
C GLU A 914 -30.11 17.15 5.45
N ASP A 915 -29.25 16.65 6.35
CA ASP A 915 -29.66 16.22 7.69
C ASP A 915 -29.73 17.38 8.67
N ASN A 916 -30.85 17.48 9.39
CA ASN A 916 -31.02 18.38 10.53
C ASN A 916 -30.81 17.62 11.84
N VAL A 917 -29.66 17.83 12.47
CA VAL A 917 -29.32 17.19 13.74
C VAL A 917 -29.62 18.12 14.89
N THR A 918 -30.42 17.65 15.84
CA THR A 918 -30.86 18.43 17.00
C THR A 918 -30.58 17.72 18.31
N GLU A 919 -30.12 18.46 19.30
CA GLU A 919 -29.94 18.00 20.67
C GLU A 919 -30.61 18.95 21.67
N LYS A 920 -31.18 18.40 22.74
CA LYS A 920 -31.80 19.19 23.83
C LYS A 920 -30.97 19.05 25.11
N LEU A 921 -30.56 20.16 25.65
CA LEU A 921 -29.80 20.26 26.90
C LEU A 921 -30.72 20.58 28.11
N ALA A 922 -30.18 20.53 29.31
CA ALA A 922 -30.90 20.92 30.51
C ALA A 922 -31.38 22.38 30.43
N LYS A 923 -32.60 22.63 30.88
CA LYS A 923 -33.21 23.97 30.90
C LYS A 923 -32.96 24.71 32.22
N THR A 924 -33.00 23.97 33.34
CA THR A 924 -33.00 24.56 34.67
C THR A 924 -31.94 23.89 35.55
N TRP A 925 -31.16 24.71 36.20
CA TRP A 925 -30.12 24.22 37.12
C TRP A 925 -29.99 25.18 38.32
N GLY A 926 -29.54 24.62 39.44
CA GLY A 926 -29.15 25.34 40.63
C GLY A 926 -27.67 25.70 40.60
N GLU A 927 -27.34 26.82 41.21
CA GLU A 927 -25.96 27.26 41.42
C GLU A 927 -25.81 27.66 42.88
N VAL A 928 -24.75 27.19 43.53
CA VAL A 928 -24.31 27.64 44.85
C VAL A 928 -22.90 28.20 44.77
N GLY A 929 -22.60 29.22 45.53
CA GLY A 929 -21.31 29.89 45.48
C GLY A 929 -20.88 30.53 46.75
N LEU A 930 -19.58 30.67 46.92
CA LEU A 930 -18.89 31.40 47.97
C LEU A 930 -17.99 32.45 47.33
N GLY A 931 -17.93 33.61 47.94
CA GLY A 931 -17.04 34.68 47.50
C GLY A 931 -16.56 35.54 48.63
N ALA A 932 -15.52 36.29 48.34
CA ALA A 932 -14.90 37.21 49.30
C ALA A 932 -14.34 38.43 48.56
N GLN A 933 -14.37 39.57 49.29
CA GLN A 933 -13.67 40.76 48.86
C GLN A 933 -12.87 41.34 50.04
N PHE A 934 -11.67 41.80 49.72
CA PHE A 934 -10.77 42.43 50.71
C PHE A 934 -10.26 43.77 50.16
N ALA A 935 -10.34 44.79 50.95
CA ALA A 935 -9.62 46.05 50.71
C ALA A 935 -8.15 45.86 51.05
N THR A 936 -7.27 46.13 50.12
CA THR A 936 -5.80 46.16 50.37
C THR A 936 -5.31 47.56 50.62
N SER A 937 -6.06 48.54 50.20
CA SER A 937 -5.94 49.95 50.51
C SER A 937 -7.30 50.61 50.37
N SER A 938 -7.42 51.90 50.73
CA SER A 938 -8.63 52.69 50.52
C SER A 938 -9.14 52.69 49.07
N ASN A 939 -8.26 52.49 48.14
CA ASN A 939 -8.53 52.57 46.68
C ASN A 939 -8.49 51.20 45.94
N THR A 940 -7.93 50.19 46.60
CA THR A 940 -7.67 48.91 45.94
C THR A 940 -8.36 47.74 46.61
N HIS A 941 -9.12 46.98 45.88
CA HIS A 941 -9.82 45.80 46.37
C HIS A 941 -9.53 44.56 45.52
N ILE A 942 -9.36 43.43 46.20
CA ILE A 942 -9.27 42.13 45.56
C ILE A 942 -10.55 41.37 45.86
N TYR A 943 -11.16 40.74 44.88
CA TYR A 943 -12.35 39.92 45.05
C TYR A 943 -12.19 38.59 44.36
N ALA A 944 -12.81 37.55 44.89
CA ALA A 944 -12.81 36.22 44.33
C ALA A 944 -14.14 35.53 44.60
N ASP A 945 -14.57 34.70 43.69
CA ASP A 945 -15.69 33.79 43.91
C ASP A 945 -15.48 32.43 43.30
N ALA A 946 -16.12 31.43 43.89
CA ALA A 946 -16.17 30.06 43.39
C ALA A 946 -17.61 29.55 43.46
N ARG A 947 -18.08 28.90 42.41
CA ARG A 947 -19.45 28.44 42.28
C ARG A 947 -19.52 27.03 41.73
N TYR A 948 -20.55 26.31 42.11
CA TYR A 948 -20.89 25.00 41.62
C TYR A 948 -22.30 25.01 41.01
N GLU A 949 -22.43 24.41 39.83
CA GLU A 949 -23.69 24.35 39.08
C GLU A 949 -24.13 22.89 38.94
N GLN A 950 -25.42 22.60 39.11
CA GLN A 950 -26.02 21.28 38.97
C GLN A 950 -27.44 21.40 38.45
N SER A 951 -27.77 20.57 37.41
CA SER A 951 -29.16 20.48 36.91
C SER A 951 -30.13 20.06 38.00
N LEU A 952 -31.29 20.69 38.03
CA LEU A 952 -32.37 20.39 38.98
C LEU A 952 -33.29 19.29 38.45
N SER A 953 -33.36 19.10 37.13
CA SER A 953 -34.13 18.07 36.46
C SER A 953 -33.63 17.83 35.05
N GLY A 954 -33.92 16.63 34.49
CA GLY A 954 -33.59 16.29 33.13
C GLY A 954 -32.16 15.79 32.97
N THR A 955 -31.53 16.20 31.88
CA THR A 955 -30.15 15.81 31.52
C THR A 955 -29.11 16.54 32.38
N LYS A 956 -27.92 16.06 32.39
CA LYS A 956 -26.80 16.61 33.17
C LYS A 956 -26.43 18.02 32.69
N HIS A 957 -26.40 18.93 33.64
CA HIS A 957 -25.70 20.21 33.56
C HIS A 957 -24.91 20.30 34.83
N GLN A 958 -23.63 20.16 34.79
CA GLN A 958 -22.74 20.18 35.93
C GLN A 958 -21.56 21.09 35.63
N GLY A 959 -21.23 21.96 36.53
CA GLY A 959 -20.09 22.83 36.34
C GLY A 959 -19.54 23.37 37.67
N TYR A 960 -18.30 23.77 37.62
CA TYR A 960 -17.67 24.56 38.64
C TYR A 960 -16.92 25.72 37.99
N LYS A 961 -17.00 26.88 38.59
CA LYS A 961 -16.36 28.09 38.09
C LYS A 961 -15.77 28.90 39.20
N GLY A 962 -14.78 29.70 38.86
CA GLY A 962 -14.15 30.63 39.75
C GLY A 962 -13.69 31.88 39.03
N SER A 963 -13.67 32.96 39.74
CA SER A 963 -13.09 34.22 39.28
C SER A 963 -12.29 34.90 40.38
N ILE A 964 -11.23 35.59 39.97
CA ILE A 964 -10.44 36.47 40.83
C ILE A 964 -10.31 37.80 40.11
N GLY A 965 -10.60 38.88 40.82
CA GLY A 965 -10.49 40.21 40.25
C GLY A 965 -9.85 41.22 41.20
N ILE A 966 -9.43 42.30 40.60
CA ILE A 966 -8.92 43.50 41.31
C ILE A 966 -9.65 44.71 40.77
N LYS A 967 -9.95 45.64 41.65
CA LYS A 967 -10.43 46.97 41.26
C LYS A 967 -9.62 48.05 41.94
N TYR A 968 -9.45 49.14 41.22
CA TYR A 968 -8.78 50.35 41.71
C TYR A 968 -9.61 51.60 41.37
N SER A 969 -9.85 52.46 42.33
CA SER A 969 -10.68 53.67 42.20
C SER A 969 -9.87 54.90 42.53
N TRP A 970 -10.04 55.99 41.76
CA TRP A 970 -9.33 57.26 42.03
C TRP A 970 -10.17 58.50 41.69
#